data_20d447ffaffb3411e3471b35b649ddab
#
_entry.id   20d447ffaffb3411e3471b35b649ddab
#
_cell.length_a   1.000
_cell.length_b   1.000
_cell.length_c   1.000
_cell.angle_alpha   90.00
_cell.angle_beta   90.00
_cell.angle_gamma   90.00
#
_symmetry.space_group_name_H-M   'P 1'
#
loop_
_entity.id
_entity.type
_entity.pdbx_description
1 polymer ?
#
loop_
_entity_poly.entity_id
_entity_poly.type
_entity_poly.pdbx_seq_one_letter_code
_entity_poly.pdbx_strand_id
1 'polypeptide(L)'
;MKSIRNIGLLVFSLALAPSVLRAGTWGAKPEHGKTYLISVGQDTKNVLTPYKYSWLRDTGLAFLAYAEGNDAQKWKLVAVSGKQDCYQLVNGDGELAFDMALNDTKKVSGYPCMWTQSIANPNQQIYITKKGSGYELSAVSARNGQTYYVTFGSISSVNGYYCGYENSEASAATLQFKEVPAVVIPEGADWENAKVYERNKERAHATYMPYPSTKAMKADGQRYDKPWLDPTGANFLSLNGTWKLRWSEGAKPVLLGKDDFWGDGVSTEGSAWNDITVPSCLEMNGYGLPMYVNVDYPFEDQQPYVRMKAGLKNSVGSYRRDFTLPAGWENKRVFLHFDGIYSAAYVYVNGNEVGYTEGANNVSEFDITKYLRTGKNNVAVQVIRWSDGSYLEGQDMWHMSGIHRDVYLVATPKTYLADHYIKATVTPGSTTVATGSAATSVDLTVCNRDKTAAKKTVTVTLFDPSGKEVKKLKSDFVFAAGDSLKTQTVDFGTLSNVKLWSAETPTLYTFTFSQSQDGKEEEAFSTKYGFRKIDLSKGYLEVNGRRTYLKGANTQDTDPLHGRSISTDLMLKDIAMMKQSNMNTVRTSHYPRHAKMMAMFDHYGLFVVDEADMELHKNWDGVKTIINNTDWTGAIVDRNVRNTLRDRNXXXXPSECCLLEFG
;
A
#
# COMPACT_ATOMS: atom_id res chain seq x y z
N MET A 1 -21.05 36.46 54.53
CA MET A 1 -20.89 35.30 55.43
C MET A 1 -20.77 34.03 54.64
N LYS A 2 -19.70 33.26 54.90
CA LYS A 2 -19.36 31.89 54.48
C LYS A 2 -18.87 31.72 53.03
N SER A 3 -17.63 31.82 52.81
CA SER A 3 -16.56 30.86 52.54
C SER A 3 -16.89 29.77 51.53
N ILE A 4 -16.37 29.88 50.30
CA ILE A 4 -16.28 28.77 49.36
C ILE A 4 -14.81 28.40 49.26
N ARG A 5 -14.50 27.16 49.62
CA ARG A 5 -13.14 26.60 49.57
C ARG A 5 -12.70 26.36 48.14
N ASN A 6 -11.50 26.84 47.82
CA ASN A 6 -10.76 26.49 46.61
C ASN A 6 -10.36 24.98 46.66
N ILE A 7 -10.80 24.24 45.67
CA ILE A 7 -10.25 22.91 45.38
C ILE A 7 -9.20 23.13 44.28
N GLY A 8 -7.94 23.07 44.69
CA GLY A 8 -6.84 23.17 43.76
C GLY A 8 -6.75 21.89 42.90
N LEU A 9 -6.87 22.05 41.61
CA LEU A 9 -6.58 20.98 40.65
C LEU A 9 -5.05 20.79 40.60
N LEU A 10 -4.55 19.71 41.17
CA LEU A 10 -3.15 19.32 40.98
C LEU A 10 -3.02 18.70 39.59
N VAL A 11 -2.50 19.49 38.67
CA VAL A 11 -2.09 18.96 37.36
C VAL A 11 -0.75 18.27 37.56
N PHE A 12 -0.77 16.93 37.57
CA PHE A 12 0.46 16.16 37.47
C PHE A 12 0.96 16.26 36.02
N SER A 13 1.88 17.17 35.77
CA SER A 13 2.67 17.11 34.54
C SER A 13 3.66 15.95 34.68
N LEU A 14 3.32 14.81 34.13
CA LEU A 14 4.32 13.78 33.87
C LEU A 14 5.24 14.34 32.78
N ALA A 15 6.35 14.88 33.17
CA ALA A 15 7.44 15.10 32.26
C ALA A 15 7.98 13.71 31.86
N LEU A 16 7.59 13.26 30.68
CA LEU A 16 8.26 12.13 30.05
C LEU A 16 9.71 12.58 29.78
N ALA A 17 10.61 12.17 30.66
CA ALA A 17 12.03 12.27 30.39
C ALA A 17 12.32 11.50 29.11
N PRO A 18 13.11 12.04 28.18
CA PRO A 18 13.50 11.24 27.01
C PRO A 18 14.17 9.97 27.52
N SER A 19 13.65 8.83 27.07
CA SER A 19 14.29 7.55 27.33
C SER A 19 15.66 7.59 26.63
N VAL A 20 16.69 7.86 27.39
CA VAL A 20 18.06 7.67 26.94
C VAL A 20 18.20 6.17 26.70
N LEU A 21 18.29 5.75 25.46
CA LEU A 21 18.66 4.40 25.10
C LEU A 21 19.95 4.07 25.87
N ARG A 22 19.85 3.25 26.89
CA ARG A 22 21.04 2.74 27.58
C ARG A 22 21.75 1.82 26.60
N ALA A 23 22.86 2.27 26.07
CA ALA A 23 23.75 1.40 25.29
C ALA A 23 24.07 0.16 26.13
N GLY A 24 23.83 -1.00 25.57
CA GLY A 24 24.15 -2.27 26.25
C GLY A 24 25.58 -2.29 26.74
N THR A 25 25.80 -2.88 27.89
CA THR A 25 27.16 -3.03 28.45
C THR A 25 27.79 -4.32 27.93
N TRP A 26 29.10 -4.33 27.80
CA TRP A 26 29.85 -5.54 27.47
C TRP A 26 29.74 -6.55 28.63
N GLY A 27 29.71 -7.84 28.31
CA GLY A 27 29.57 -8.91 29.30
C GLY A 27 28.13 -9.39 29.49
N ALA A 28 27.20 -8.93 28.62
CA ALA A 28 25.81 -9.36 28.68
C ALA A 28 25.69 -10.88 28.54
N LYS A 29 24.74 -11.48 29.26
CA LYS A 29 24.42 -12.90 29.14
C LYS A 29 23.71 -13.16 27.80
N PRO A 30 24.20 -14.10 27.00
CA PRO A 30 23.54 -14.46 25.75
C PRO A 30 22.15 -15.09 25.99
N GLU A 31 21.12 -14.61 25.26
CA GLU A 31 19.75 -15.08 25.42
C GLU A 31 19.07 -15.21 24.05
N HIS A 32 18.13 -16.15 23.93
CA HIS A 32 17.35 -16.38 22.73
C HIS A 32 16.57 -15.12 22.32
N GLY A 33 16.56 -14.85 21.03
CA GLY A 33 15.79 -13.75 20.44
C GLY A 33 16.49 -12.40 20.46
N LYS A 34 17.54 -12.26 21.26
CA LYS A 34 18.28 -11.00 21.38
C LYS A 34 19.42 -10.91 20.36
N THR A 35 19.81 -9.69 20.05
CA THR A 35 20.88 -9.36 19.10
C THR A 35 22.10 -8.81 19.83
N TYR A 36 23.28 -9.18 19.37
CA TYR A 36 24.54 -8.85 20.07
C TYR A 36 25.62 -8.40 19.09
N LEU A 37 26.48 -7.48 19.58
CA LEU A 37 27.86 -7.37 19.09
C LEU A 37 28.69 -8.37 19.87
N ILE A 38 29.63 -9.06 19.22
CA ILE A 38 30.49 -10.08 19.83
C ILE A 38 31.93 -9.65 19.63
N SER A 39 32.67 -9.44 20.72
CA SER A 39 34.08 -9.04 20.68
C SER A 39 34.98 -10.11 21.34
N VAL A 40 36.29 -9.97 21.16
CA VAL A 40 37.26 -10.93 21.67
C VAL A 40 38.05 -10.34 22.85
N GLY A 41 38.14 -11.09 23.94
CA GLY A 41 38.89 -10.72 25.13
C GLY A 41 38.43 -9.40 25.73
N GLN A 42 39.34 -8.50 25.95
CA GLN A 42 39.07 -7.16 26.45
C GLN A 42 39.03 -6.12 25.29
N ASP A 43 39.20 -6.57 24.05
CA ASP A 43 39.19 -5.69 22.88
C ASP A 43 37.74 -5.45 22.40
N THR A 44 37.11 -4.46 23.00
CA THR A 44 35.73 -4.12 22.70
C THR A 44 35.59 -3.22 21.45
N LYS A 45 36.69 -2.89 20.78
CA LYS A 45 36.70 -2.09 19.56
C LYS A 45 36.48 -2.94 18.31
N ASN A 46 36.91 -4.19 18.34
CA ASN A 46 36.81 -5.11 17.22
C ASN A 46 35.71 -6.15 17.50
N VAL A 47 34.75 -6.27 16.55
CA VAL A 47 33.58 -7.15 16.69
C VAL A 47 33.51 -8.16 15.55
N LEU A 48 32.89 -9.30 15.81
CA LEU A 48 32.71 -10.40 14.85
C LEU A 48 31.98 -9.90 13.60
N THR A 49 32.61 -10.06 12.45
CA THR A 49 32.18 -9.47 11.18
C THR A 49 32.40 -10.48 10.04
N PRO A 50 31.46 -10.71 9.14
CA PRO A 50 31.73 -11.46 7.90
C PRO A 50 32.84 -10.78 7.09
N TYR A 51 33.81 -11.57 6.62
CA TYR A 51 34.98 -11.05 5.93
C TYR A 51 35.43 -11.97 4.80
N LYS A 52 35.61 -11.40 3.61
CA LYS A 52 36.06 -12.15 2.44
C LYS A 52 37.58 -12.20 2.37
N TYR A 53 38.14 -13.31 2.84
CA TYR A 53 39.56 -13.55 2.68
C TYR A 53 39.90 -13.90 1.25
N SER A 54 41.02 -13.40 0.74
CA SER A 54 41.44 -13.66 -0.67
C SER A 54 41.74 -15.14 -0.95
N TRP A 55 42.04 -15.91 0.10
CA TRP A 55 42.42 -17.32 -0.02
C TRP A 55 41.30 -18.27 0.42
N LEU A 56 40.16 -17.78 0.86
CA LEU A 56 39.04 -18.61 1.30
C LEU A 56 37.90 -18.57 0.24
N ARG A 57 37.38 -19.74 -0.11
CA ARG A 57 36.31 -19.86 -1.10
C ARG A 57 35.06 -19.11 -0.63
N ASP A 58 34.66 -19.37 0.61
CA ASP A 58 33.41 -18.80 1.17
C ASP A 58 33.73 -17.55 2.00
N THR A 59 32.72 -16.78 2.36
CA THR A 59 32.89 -15.65 3.25
C THR A 59 33.21 -16.17 4.66
N GLY A 60 34.40 -15.85 5.13
CA GLY A 60 34.85 -16.23 6.48
C GLY A 60 34.41 -15.16 7.49
N LEU A 61 35.09 -15.18 8.63
CA LEU A 61 34.78 -14.29 9.76
C LEU A 61 36.06 -13.67 10.34
N ALA A 62 35.97 -12.43 10.77
CA ALA A 62 37.06 -11.70 11.41
C ALA A 62 36.49 -10.81 12.52
N PHE A 63 37.33 -10.39 13.45
CA PHE A 63 37.01 -9.38 14.45
C PHE A 63 37.56 -8.05 13.93
N LEU A 64 36.65 -7.18 13.44
CA LEU A 64 37.00 -5.91 12.80
C LEU A 64 36.43 -4.72 13.56
N ALA A 65 36.99 -3.54 13.32
CA ALA A 65 36.56 -2.31 14.00
C ALA A 65 35.02 -2.13 13.85
N TYR A 66 34.39 -1.82 14.97
CA TYR A 66 32.94 -1.59 15.00
C TYR A 66 32.61 -0.35 14.18
N ALA A 67 31.63 -0.48 13.30
CA ALA A 67 31.09 0.62 12.49
C ALA A 67 29.60 0.79 12.82
N GLU A 68 29.24 1.94 13.34
CA GLU A 68 27.84 2.23 13.69
C GLU A 68 26.96 2.13 12.43
N GLY A 69 25.84 1.45 12.55
CA GLY A 69 24.91 1.23 11.42
C GLY A 69 25.23 0.02 10.56
N ASN A 70 26.33 -0.69 10.84
CA ASN A 70 26.69 -1.88 10.05
C ASN A 70 26.00 -3.12 10.65
N ASP A 71 24.89 -3.55 10.03
CA ASP A 71 24.11 -4.70 10.48
C ASP A 71 24.86 -6.02 10.32
N ALA A 72 25.83 -6.10 9.39
CA ALA A 72 26.67 -7.29 9.26
C ALA A 72 27.50 -7.59 10.54
N GLN A 73 27.62 -6.62 11.44
CA GLN A 73 28.32 -6.81 12.72
C GLN A 73 27.38 -7.22 13.87
N LYS A 74 26.08 -7.41 13.58
CA LYS A 74 25.06 -7.76 14.59
C LYS A 74 24.67 -9.23 14.44
N TRP A 75 24.53 -9.93 15.58
CA TRP A 75 24.28 -11.37 15.61
C TRP A 75 23.07 -11.68 16.49
N LYS A 76 22.01 -12.18 15.89
CA LYS A 76 20.81 -12.62 16.59
C LYS A 76 20.98 -14.07 17.05
N LEU A 77 20.66 -14.36 18.30
CA LEU A 77 20.77 -15.70 18.86
C LEU A 77 19.42 -16.41 18.76
N VAL A 78 19.38 -17.51 18.01
CA VAL A 78 18.18 -18.35 17.85
C VAL A 78 18.43 -19.69 18.54
N ALA A 79 17.72 -19.96 19.65
CA ALA A 79 17.93 -21.19 20.44
C ALA A 79 17.61 -22.44 19.62
N VAL A 80 18.43 -23.47 19.76
CA VAL A 80 18.23 -24.78 19.12
C VAL A 80 17.34 -25.62 20.05
N SER A 81 16.15 -25.99 19.56
CA SER A 81 15.16 -26.74 20.34
C SER A 81 15.74 -28.05 20.88
N GLY A 82 15.51 -28.31 22.17
CA GLY A 82 15.96 -29.51 22.84
C GLY A 82 17.44 -29.49 23.28
N LYS A 83 18.16 -28.36 23.10
CA LYS A 83 19.56 -28.23 23.48
C LYS A 83 19.77 -27.04 24.42
N GLN A 84 20.36 -27.26 25.57
CA GLN A 84 20.66 -26.19 26.53
C GLN A 84 21.87 -25.37 26.07
N ASP A 85 21.78 -24.05 26.19
CA ASP A 85 22.85 -23.09 25.88
C ASP A 85 23.41 -23.25 24.45
N CYS A 86 22.56 -23.73 23.51
CA CYS A 86 22.93 -23.98 22.13
C CYS A 86 22.10 -23.05 21.22
N TYR A 87 22.75 -22.30 20.33
CA TYR A 87 22.15 -21.27 19.52
C TYR A 87 22.65 -21.32 18.07
N GLN A 88 21.86 -20.87 17.15
CA GLN A 88 22.36 -20.37 15.87
C GLN A 88 22.69 -18.89 16.04
N LEU A 89 23.81 -18.45 15.51
CA LEU A 89 24.19 -17.04 15.43
C LEU A 89 23.85 -16.57 14.03
N VAL A 90 22.73 -15.87 13.90
CA VAL A 90 22.19 -15.42 12.61
C VAL A 90 22.62 -13.98 12.40
N ASN A 91 23.18 -13.69 11.23
CA ASN A 91 23.64 -12.35 10.90
C ASN A 91 22.46 -11.38 10.74
N GLY A 92 22.72 -10.10 10.82
CA GLY A 92 21.69 -9.05 10.90
C GLY A 92 20.66 -9.05 9.79
N ASP A 93 21.02 -9.54 8.61
CA ASP A 93 20.09 -9.62 7.47
C ASP A 93 19.25 -10.92 7.46
N GLY A 94 19.50 -11.83 8.40
CA GLY A 94 18.65 -13.00 8.64
C GLY A 94 18.86 -14.21 7.74
N GLU A 95 19.64 -14.08 6.68
CA GLU A 95 19.79 -15.16 5.69
C GLU A 95 20.97 -16.09 5.96
N LEU A 96 22.01 -15.55 6.54
CA LEU A 96 23.26 -16.30 6.76
C LEU A 96 23.51 -16.51 8.26
N ALA A 97 24.06 -17.66 8.57
CA ALA A 97 24.43 -18.01 9.96
C ALA A 97 25.91 -18.34 10.05
N PHE A 98 26.44 -18.13 11.24
CA PHE A 98 27.80 -18.57 11.63
C PHE A 98 27.87 -20.08 11.53
N ASP A 99 28.82 -20.58 10.76
CA ASP A 99 29.02 -22.02 10.50
C ASP A 99 30.46 -22.37 10.82
N MET A 100 30.67 -23.33 11.73
CA MET A 100 32.01 -23.77 12.11
C MET A 100 32.74 -24.53 11.01
N ALA A 101 32.05 -24.91 9.93
CA ALA A 101 32.65 -25.57 8.75
C ALA A 101 33.41 -26.87 9.10
N LEU A 102 32.88 -27.65 10.04
CA LEU A 102 33.53 -28.88 10.57
C LEU A 102 33.32 -30.09 9.63
N ASN A 103 33.62 -29.92 8.34
CA ASN A 103 33.36 -30.97 7.34
C ASN A 103 34.55 -31.85 7.05
N ASP A 104 35.76 -31.46 7.49
CA ASP A 104 36.98 -32.22 7.27
C ASP A 104 37.44 -32.89 8.57
N THR A 105 37.35 -34.22 8.60
CA THR A 105 37.71 -35.02 9.79
C THR A 105 39.20 -35.04 10.08
N LYS A 106 40.05 -34.62 9.15
CA LYS A 106 41.51 -34.64 9.31
C LYS A 106 42.08 -33.33 9.87
N LYS A 107 41.28 -32.25 9.84
CA LYS A 107 41.75 -30.97 10.35
C LYS A 107 41.41 -30.79 11.82
N VAL A 108 42.39 -30.37 12.59
CA VAL A 108 42.21 -30.04 14.01
C VAL A 108 41.98 -28.55 14.22
N SER A 109 42.16 -27.76 13.19
CA SER A 109 41.91 -26.32 13.19
C SER A 109 41.45 -25.84 11.82
N GLY A 110 40.79 -24.69 11.78
CA GLY A 110 40.25 -24.13 10.51
C GLY A 110 39.59 -22.77 10.71
N TYR A 111 38.73 -22.40 9.78
CA TYR A 111 38.08 -21.10 9.75
C TYR A 111 36.57 -21.26 9.66
N PRO A 112 35.80 -20.67 10.58
CA PRO A 112 34.34 -20.57 10.40
C PRO A 112 33.98 -19.74 9.17
N CYS A 113 32.79 -19.98 8.63
CA CYS A 113 32.31 -19.25 7.48
C CYS A 113 30.84 -18.84 7.66
N MET A 114 30.34 -18.07 6.70
CA MET A 114 28.92 -17.72 6.60
C MET A 114 28.24 -18.73 5.67
N TRP A 115 27.11 -19.26 6.09
CA TRP A 115 26.36 -20.23 5.30
C TRP A 115 24.86 -20.00 5.46
N THR A 116 24.09 -20.38 4.46
CA THR A 116 22.63 -20.28 4.54
C THR A 116 22.10 -20.91 5.84
N GLN A 117 21.24 -20.21 6.53
CA GLN A 117 20.73 -20.65 7.83
C GLN A 117 20.00 -22.00 7.70
N SER A 118 20.37 -22.96 8.54
CA SER A 118 19.70 -24.26 8.63
C SER A 118 19.81 -24.82 10.04
N ILE A 119 18.70 -24.91 10.74
CA ILE A 119 18.68 -25.38 12.13
C ILE A 119 19.10 -26.85 12.23
N ALA A 120 18.97 -27.61 11.14
CA ALA A 120 19.41 -29.02 11.08
C ALA A 120 20.93 -29.17 10.90
N ASN A 121 21.65 -28.09 10.53
CA ASN A 121 23.08 -28.15 10.29
C ASN A 121 23.84 -28.16 11.61
N PRO A 122 24.52 -29.28 11.99
CA PRO A 122 25.24 -29.34 13.28
C PRO A 122 26.36 -28.28 13.38
N ASN A 123 26.97 -27.88 12.28
CA ASN A 123 28.03 -26.87 12.29
C ASN A 123 27.53 -25.48 12.67
N GLN A 124 26.20 -25.24 12.60
CA GLN A 124 25.56 -23.99 12.98
C GLN A 124 24.96 -24.06 14.39
N GLN A 125 25.07 -25.21 15.06
CA GLN A 125 24.56 -25.40 16.42
C GLN A 125 25.70 -25.07 17.39
N ILE A 126 25.76 -23.81 17.82
CA ILE A 126 26.86 -23.23 18.57
C ILE A 126 26.51 -23.21 20.07
N TYR A 127 27.28 -23.90 20.86
CA TYR A 127 27.16 -23.85 22.31
C TYR A 127 27.88 -22.61 22.82
N ILE A 128 27.23 -21.87 23.70
CA ILE A 128 27.77 -20.65 24.31
C ILE A 128 27.95 -20.93 25.82
N THR A 129 29.17 -21.17 26.24
CA THR A 129 29.47 -21.58 27.59
C THR A 129 30.23 -20.47 28.34
N LYS A 130 29.90 -20.26 29.62
CA LYS A 130 30.55 -19.24 30.44
C LYS A 130 32.04 -19.59 30.61
N LYS A 131 32.94 -18.61 30.38
CA LYS A 131 34.37 -18.77 30.50
C LYS A 131 34.99 -17.50 31.14
N GLY A 132 35.35 -17.61 32.42
CA GLY A 132 35.89 -16.45 33.14
C GLY A 132 34.95 -15.27 33.14
N SER A 133 35.42 -14.11 32.68
CA SER A 133 34.61 -12.89 32.59
C SER A 133 33.71 -12.83 31.31
N GLY A 134 33.86 -13.80 30.40
CA GLY A 134 33.12 -13.82 29.14
C GLY A 134 32.54 -15.19 28.82
N TYR A 135 32.55 -15.54 27.55
CA TYR A 135 31.96 -16.79 27.03
C TYR A 135 32.87 -17.39 25.96
N GLU A 136 32.78 -18.71 25.80
CA GLU A 136 33.41 -19.40 24.66
C GLU A 136 32.31 -19.92 23.73
N LEU A 137 32.64 -20.04 22.45
CA LEU A 137 31.76 -20.63 21.43
C LEU A 137 32.35 -21.96 20.97
N SER A 138 31.50 -23.00 20.92
CA SER A 138 31.95 -24.31 20.45
C SER A 138 30.85 -25.00 19.63
N ALA A 139 31.24 -25.98 18.83
CA ALA A 139 30.31 -26.84 18.09
C ALA A 139 30.87 -28.27 18.07
N VAL A 140 29.97 -29.25 18.00
CA VAL A 140 30.31 -30.67 17.93
C VAL A 140 30.26 -31.14 16.48
N SER A 141 31.36 -31.64 15.98
CA SER A 141 31.42 -32.19 14.61
C SER A 141 30.57 -33.45 14.50
N ALA A 142 29.65 -33.46 13.55
CA ALA A 142 28.83 -34.63 13.26
C ALA A 142 29.62 -35.81 12.68
N ARG A 143 30.83 -35.55 12.17
CA ARG A 143 31.65 -36.58 11.53
C ARG A 143 32.51 -37.39 12.51
N ASN A 144 33.04 -36.73 13.56
CA ASN A 144 33.97 -37.40 14.46
C ASN A 144 33.60 -37.26 15.94
N GLY A 145 32.52 -36.56 16.26
CA GLY A 145 32.06 -36.37 17.63
C GLY A 145 32.92 -35.45 18.48
N GLN A 146 33.96 -34.86 17.91
CA GLN A 146 34.85 -33.96 18.66
C GLN A 146 34.26 -32.55 18.75
N THR A 147 34.55 -31.87 19.88
CA THR A 147 34.17 -30.46 20.08
C THR A 147 35.30 -29.58 19.55
N TYR A 148 34.87 -28.54 18.84
CA TYR A 148 35.76 -27.50 18.30
C TYR A 148 35.37 -26.16 18.88
N TYR A 149 36.35 -25.33 19.19
CA TYR A 149 36.21 -24.07 19.90
C TYR A 149 36.64 -22.91 19.00
N VAL A 150 35.92 -21.80 19.07
CA VAL A 150 36.27 -20.57 18.33
C VAL A 150 37.56 -19.99 18.93
N THR A 151 38.50 -19.64 18.06
CA THR A 151 39.79 -19.04 18.40
C THR A 151 39.99 -17.73 17.65
N PHE A 152 41.04 -16.98 17.99
CA PHE A 152 41.39 -15.76 17.28
C PHE A 152 42.89 -15.59 17.22
N GLY A 153 43.36 -14.79 16.26
CA GLY A 153 44.75 -14.48 16.15
C GLY A 153 45.02 -13.31 15.20
N SER A 154 46.19 -12.75 15.27
CA SER A 154 46.57 -11.65 14.37
C SER A 154 46.91 -12.18 12.98
N ILE A 155 46.54 -11.42 11.96
CA ILE A 155 46.89 -11.73 10.57
C ILE A 155 47.24 -10.41 9.85
N SER A 156 48.32 -10.41 9.10
CA SER A 156 48.85 -9.19 8.46
C SER A 156 47.92 -8.56 7.44
N SER A 157 47.01 -9.34 6.88
CA SER A 157 46.07 -8.87 5.84
C SER A 157 44.78 -8.27 6.40
N VAL A 158 44.62 -8.26 7.73
CA VAL A 158 43.38 -7.79 8.38
C VAL A 158 43.75 -6.82 9.51
N ASN A 159 43.14 -5.65 9.51
CA ASN A 159 43.25 -4.71 10.61
C ASN A 159 42.29 -5.11 11.74
N GLY A 160 42.69 -6.10 12.50
CA GLY A 160 41.88 -6.76 13.52
C GLY A 160 42.42 -8.17 13.78
N TYR A 161 41.51 -9.11 13.98
CA TYR A 161 41.88 -10.51 14.25
C TYR A 161 41.11 -11.43 13.30
N TYR A 162 41.77 -12.52 12.84
CA TYR A 162 41.04 -13.58 12.17
C TYR A 162 40.19 -14.36 13.18
N CYS A 163 39.09 -14.93 12.73
CA CYS A 163 38.29 -15.89 13.49
C CYS A 163 38.63 -17.29 13.00
N GLY A 164 39.03 -18.18 13.91
CA GLY A 164 39.38 -19.57 13.59
C GLY A 164 38.69 -20.55 14.54
N TYR A 165 39.01 -21.85 14.40
CA TYR A 165 38.59 -22.85 15.35
C TYR A 165 39.68 -23.91 15.54
N GLU A 166 39.72 -24.51 16.77
CA GLU A 166 40.63 -25.62 17.13
C GLU A 166 39.88 -26.61 18.03
N ASN A 167 40.36 -27.85 18.09
CA ASN A 167 39.75 -28.88 18.92
C ASN A 167 40.33 -28.93 20.36
N SER A 168 40.86 -27.82 20.81
CA SER A 168 41.43 -27.69 22.16
C SER A 168 40.69 -26.59 22.93
N GLU A 169 40.06 -26.93 24.04
CA GLU A 169 39.38 -25.97 24.91
C GLU A 169 40.37 -24.93 25.46
N ALA A 170 41.65 -25.32 25.66
CA ALA A 170 42.67 -24.40 26.12
C ALA A 170 42.91 -23.24 25.15
N SER A 171 42.65 -23.47 23.84
CA SER A 171 42.80 -22.45 22.81
C SER A 171 41.53 -21.59 22.63
N ALA A 172 40.41 -21.94 23.29
CA ALA A 172 39.12 -21.25 23.10
C ALA A 172 39.21 -19.77 23.46
N ALA A 173 38.73 -18.94 22.54
CA ALA A 173 38.64 -17.50 22.74
C ALA A 173 37.65 -17.17 23.87
N THR A 174 38.00 -16.21 24.71
CA THR A 174 37.05 -15.60 25.64
C THR A 174 36.38 -14.44 24.92
N LEU A 175 35.07 -14.54 24.69
CA LEU A 175 34.29 -13.59 23.93
C LEU A 175 33.39 -12.77 24.85
N GLN A 176 33.14 -11.52 24.48
CA GLN A 176 32.24 -10.62 25.19
C GLN A 176 31.04 -10.34 24.31
N PHE A 177 29.87 -10.31 24.91
CA PHE A 177 28.62 -10.00 24.26
C PHE A 177 28.12 -8.63 24.73
N LYS A 178 27.74 -7.77 23.81
CA LYS A 178 27.10 -6.50 24.11
C LYS A 178 25.73 -6.50 23.44
N GLU A 179 24.67 -6.55 24.24
CA GLU A 179 23.32 -6.53 23.71
C GLU A 179 23.09 -5.26 22.88
N VAL A 180 22.62 -5.43 21.66
CA VAL A 180 22.14 -4.33 20.83
C VAL A 180 20.65 -4.20 21.17
N PRO A 181 20.23 -3.13 21.82
CA PRO A 181 18.82 -3.01 22.16
C PRO A 181 17.99 -3.09 20.89
N ALA A 182 16.89 -3.82 20.95
CA ALA A 182 15.88 -3.74 19.91
C ALA A 182 15.52 -2.27 19.75
N VAL A 183 15.43 -1.80 18.52
CA VAL A 183 14.96 -0.44 18.27
C VAL A 183 13.52 -0.42 18.79
N VAL A 184 13.30 0.24 19.92
CA VAL A 184 11.96 0.43 20.45
C VAL A 184 11.33 1.50 19.58
N ILE A 185 10.51 1.05 18.67
CA ILE A 185 9.67 1.96 17.90
C ILE A 185 8.59 2.44 18.85
N PRO A 186 8.38 3.74 18.98
CA PRO A 186 7.27 4.21 19.81
C PRO A 186 5.99 3.52 19.33
N GLU A 187 5.28 2.87 20.23
CA GLU A 187 3.94 2.38 19.94
C GLU A 187 3.14 3.54 19.36
N GLY A 188 2.61 3.37 18.15
CA GLY A 188 1.71 4.36 17.59
C GLY A 188 2.07 4.96 16.24
N ALA A 189 3.14 4.51 15.59
CA ALA A 189 3.38 4.92 14.19
C ALA A 189 2.44 4.09 13.30
N ASP A 190 1.46 4.73 12.69
CA ASP A 190 0.47 4.03 11.85
C ASP A 190 1.15 3.25 10.72
N TRP A 191 2.14 3.85 10.07
CA TRP A 191 2.83 3.27 8.92
C TRP A 191 3.81 2.11 9.28
N GLU A 192 3.77 1.66 10.52
CA GLU A 192 4.48 0.45 10.99
C GLU A 192 3.55 -0.35 11.90
N ASN A 193 2.25 -0.37 11.59
CA ASN A 193 1.23 -1.04 12.40
C ASN A 193 0.17 -1.70 11.51
N ALA A 194 0.33 -2.96 11.21
CA ALA A 194 -0.50 -3.73 10.28
C ALA A 194 -2.02 -3.65 10.58
N LYS A 195 -2.40 -3.22 11.77
CA LYS A 195 -3.83 -3.04 12.13
C LYS A 195 -4.40 -1.70 11.70
N VAL A 196 -3.54 -0.76 11.26
CA VAL A 196 -3.94 0.61 10.95
C VAL A 196 -3.59 0.95 9.48
N TYR A 197 -4.31 0.36 8.55
CA TYR A 197 -4.15 0.60 7.11
C TYR A 197 -4.96 1.80 6.62
N GLU A 198 -5.89 2.29 7.46
CA GLU A 198 -6.68 3.49 7.14
C GLU A 198 -7.23 4.13 8.42
N ARG A 199 -7.52 5.41 8.33
CA ARG A 199 -8.21 6.14 9.39
C ARG A 199 -9.08 7.23 8.76
N ASN A 200 -10.40 7.19 9.03
CA ASN A 200 -11.39 8.12 8.47
C ASN A 200 -11.47 8.13 6.93
N LYS A 201 -10.96 7.10 6.27
CA LYS A 201 -11.10 6.93 4.82
C LYS A 201 -12.53 6.44 4.53
N GLU A 202 -13.15 6.97 3.48
CA GLU A 202 -14.50 6.59 3.08
C GLU A 202 -14.54 5.15 2.55
N ARG A 203 -15.70 4.51 2.70
CA ARG A 203 -15.93 3.18 2.16
C ARG A 203 -15.83 3.19 0.64
N ALA A 204 -15.33 2.10 0.07
CA ALA A 204 -15.29 1.95 -1.37
C ALA A 204 -16.70 1.99 -1.97
N HIS A 205 -16.82 2.62 -3.12
CA HIS A 205 -18.08 2.72 -3.87
C HIS A 205 -17.79 2.80 -5.37
N ALA A 206 -18.81 2.61 -6.18
CA ALA A 206 -18.67 2.70 -7.64
C ALA A 206 -18.29 4.12 -8.06
N THR A 207 -17.41 4.22 -9.06
CA THR A 207 -16.98 5.52 -9.59
C THR A 207 -18.15 6.30 -10.17
N TYR A 208 -18.30 7.56 -9.79
CA TYR A 208 -19.26 8.48 -10.36
C TYR A 208 -18.78 9.93 -10.22
N MET A 209 -19.40 10.84 -10.98
CA MET A 209 -19.09 12.27 -10.93
C MET A 209 -20.37 13.06 -10.72
N PRO A 210 -20.56 13.72 -9.57
CA PRO A 210 -21.82 14.40 -9.27
C PRO A 210 -21.92 15.77 -9.93
N TYR A 211 -23.07 16.01 -10.57
CA TYR A 211 -23.49 17.28 -11.15
C TYR A 211 -24.64 17.86 -10.34
N PRO A 212 -24.86 19.17 -10.40
CA PRO A 212 -25.99 19.77 -9.67
C PRO A 212 -27.36 19.39 -10.26
N SER A 213 -27.40 18.88 -11.49
CA SER A 213 -28.65 18.45 -12.11
C SER A 213 -28.41 17.62 -13.38
N THR A 214 -29.42 16.90 -13.80
CA THR A 214 -29.42 16.17 -15.08
C THR A 214 -29.14 17.10 -16.26
N LYS A 215 -29.65 18.34 -16.19
CA LYS A 215 -29.40 19.35 -17.24
C LYS A 215 -27.93 19.70 -17.33
N ALA A 216 -27.28 19.97 -16.19
CA ALA A 216 -25.85 20.29 -16.14
C ALA A 216 -25.01 19.10 -16.63
N MET A 217 -25.35 17.91 -16.20
CA MET A 217 -24.65 16.66 -16.60
C MET A 217 -24.69 16.47 -18.12
N LYS A 218 -25.88 16.64 -18.73
CA LYS A 218 -26.03 16.45 -20.19
C LYS A 218 -25.39 17.59 -20.98
N ALA A 219 -25.31 18.81 -20.39
CA ALA A 219 -24.62 19.93 -21.02
C ALA A 219 -23.11 19.71 -21.14
N ASP A 220 -22.53 18.86 -20.27
CA ASP A 220 -21.14 18.41 -20.38
C ASP A 220 -21.08 17.22 -21.36
N GLY A 221 -21.45 17.48 -22.61
CA GLY A 221 -21.65 16.44 -23.61
C GLY A 221 -20.45 15.59 -23.90
N GLN A 222 -19.23 16.17 -23.83
CA GLN A 222 -18.02 15.40 -24.08
C GLN A 222 -17.80 14.35 -22.98
N ARG A 223 -17.89 14.76 -21.71
CA ARG A 223 -17.73 13.82 -20.60
C ARG A 223 -18.90 12.85 -20.51
N TYR A 224 -20.11 13.29 -20.83
CA TYR A 224 -21.29 12.41 -20.85
C TYR A 224 -21.02 11.17 -21.73
N ASP A 225 -20.31 11.37 -22.86
CA ASP A 225 -19.95 10.28 -23.78
C ASP A 225 -18.61 9.62 -23.42
N LYS A 226 -17.68 10.38 -22.85
CA LYS A 226 -16.30 9.94 -22.55
C LYS A 226 -15.99 10.20 -21.07
N PRO A 227 -16.40 9.30 -20.18
CA PRO A 227 -16.33 9.55 -18.72
C PRO A 227 -14.93 9.83 -18.15
N TRP A 228 -13.89 9.60 -18.93
CA TRP A 228 -12.50 9.84 -18.51
C TRP A 228 -12.05 11.29 -18.67
N LEU A 229 -12.85 12.13 -19.33
CA LEU A 229 -12.51 13.55 -19.50
C LEU A 229 -12.81 14.31 -18.19
N ASP A 230 -12.05 15.37 -17.94
CA ASP A 230 -12.30 16.21 -16.77
C ASP A 230 -13.66 16.91 -16.92
N PRO A 231 -14.45 16.98 -15.84
CA PRO A 231 -15.81 17.48 -15.96
C PRO A 231 -15.88 19.01 -16.05
N THR A 232 -16.91 19.48 -16.77
CA THR A 232 -17.29 20.89 -16.76
C THR A 232 -18.71 21.00 -16.19
N GLY A 233 -18.90 21.95 -15.26
CA GLY A 233 -20.20 22.15 -14.61
C GLY A 233 -20.57 21.11 -13.57
N ALA A 234 -19.68 20.18 -13.25
CA ALA A 234 -19.87 19.21 -12.16
C ALA A 234 -19.63 19.87 -10.79
N ASN A 235 -20.04 19.19 -9.73
CA ASN A 235 -19.68 19.53 -8.35
C ASN A 235 -18.24 19.04 -8.09
N PHE A 236 -17.27 19.62 -8.77
CA PHE A 236 -15.90 19.14 -8.88
C PHE A 236 -14.92 20.31 -8.86
N LEU A 237 -13.81 20.16 -8.15
CA LEU A 237 -12.71 21.12 -8.15
C LEU A 237 -11.39 20.35 -8.21
N SER A 238 -10.67 20.48 -9.33
CA SER A 238 -9.34 19.85 -9.45
C SER A 238 -8.34 20.51 -8.50
N LEU A 239 -7.55 19.68 -7.83
CA LEU A 239 -6.40 20.12 -7.06
C LEU A 239 -5.09 19.67 -7.74
N ASN A 240 -5.15 19.21 -8.98
CA ASN A 240 -3.95 18.97 -9.81
C ASN A 240 -3.26 20.30 -10.12
N GLY A 241 -1.95 20.23 -10.35
CA GLY A 241 -1.14 21.41 -10.67
C GLY A 241 -0.05 21.65 -9.65
N THR A 242 0.32 22.91 -9.42
CA THR A 242 1.45 23.23 -8.56
C THR A 242 1.09 23.12 -7.08
N TRP A 243 1.90 22.36 -6.36
CA TRP A 243 1.86 22.24 -4.89
C TRP A 243 3.23 22.69 -4.34
N LYS A 244 3.28 23.03 -3.07
CA LYS A 244 4.54 23.22 -2.34
C LYS A 244 4.94 21.89 -1.73
N LEU A 245 6.24 21.55 -1.85
CA LEU A 245 6.84 20.31 -1.34
C LEU A 245 8.01 20.65 -0.41
N ARG A 246 8.02 20.03 0.75
CA ARG A 246 9.20 19.94 1.61
C ARG A 246 9.56 18.46 1.72
N TRP A 247 10.73 18.10 1.22
CA TRP A 247 11.18 16.71 1.17
C TRP A 247 12.24 16.43 2.23
N SER A 248 12.15 15.24 2.85
CA SER A 248 13.14 14.73 3.79
C SER A 248 13.61 13.37 3.34
N GLU A 249 14.93 13.18 3.31
CA GLU A 249 15.53 11.91 2.90
C GLU A 249 15.27 10.79 3.90
N GLY A 250 15.05 11.09 5.16
CA GLY A 250 14.82 10.07 6.18
C GLY A 250 13.50 10.26 6.90
N ALA A 251 12.65 9.24 6.87
CA ALA A 251 11.48 9.21 7.74
C ALA A 251 11.93 8.76 9.11
N LYS A 252 11.96 9.68 10.04
CA LYS A 252 12.04 9.34 11.45
C LYS A 252 10.64 9.54 12.03
N PRO A 253 10.17 8.64 12.89
CA PRO A 253 8.87 8.83 13.54
C PRO A 253 8.70 10.21 14.17
N VAL A 254 9.79 10.84 14.55
CA VAL A 254 9.85 12.19 15.15
C VAL A 254 9.39 13.28 14.17
N LEU A 255 9.55 13.04 12.86
CA LEU A 255 9.09 14.01 11.85
C LEU A 255 7.57 13.99 11.71
N LEU A 256 6.93 12.94 12.21
CA LEU A 256 5.49 12.78 12.20
C LEU A 256 4.91 13.31 13.51
N GLY A 257 4.81 14.60 13.69
CA GLY A 257 4.16 15.16 14.87
C GLY A 257 4.84 16.34 15.53
N LYS A 258 6.06 16.65 15.13
CA LYS A 258 6.77 17.80 15.70
C LYS A 258 7.08 18.88 14.67
N ASP A 259 6.71 18.66 13.43
CA ASP A 259 7.16 19.52 12.35
C ASP A 259 6.01 20.25 11.67
N ASP A 260 5.20 20.84 12.38
CA ASP A 260 4.02 21.68 12.04
C ASP A 260 3.80 22.03 10.55
N PHE A 261 4.32 21.21 9.62
CA PHE A 261 4.18 21.48 8.18
C PHE A 261 2.71 21.61 7.76
N TRP A 262 1.81 20.98 8.50
CA TRP A 262 0.37 20.99 8.24
C TRP A 262 -0.33 22.15 8.95
N GLY A 263 0.37 22.87 9.82
CA GLY A 263 -0.23 23.90 10.67
C GLY A 263 -0.88 25.01 9.87
N ASP A 264 -1.96 25.56 10.42
CA ASP A 264 -2.63 26.71 9.82
C ASP A 264 -1.69 27.93 9.92
N GLY A 265 -1.52 28.64 8.82
CA GLY A 265 -0.63 29.81 8.77
C GLY A 265 0.86 29.47 8.56
N VAL A 266 1.22 28.21 8.41
CA VAL A 266 2.62 27.85 8.10
C VAL A 266 3.02 28.48 6.77
N SER A 267 4.14 29.23 6.78
CA SER A 267 4.69 29.82 5.56
C SER A 267 5.35 28.76 4.69
N THR A 268 5.05 28.79 3.42
CA THR A 268 5.72 27.97 2.41
C THR A 268 6.76 28.79 1.61
N GLU A 269 7.13 29.95 2.15
CA GLU A 269 8.21 30.79 1.61
C GLU A 269 9.56 30.29 2.13
N GLY A 270 10.59 30.46 1.33
CA GLY A 270 11.96 30.13 1.73
C GLY A 270 12.46 28.81 1.16
N SER A 271 13.74 28.55 1.35
CA SER A 271 14.48 27.49 0.68
C SER A 271 14.10 26.05 1.09
N ALA A 272 13.32 25.91 2.16
CA ALA A 272 12.87 24.56 2.59
C ALA A 272 11.71 24.03 1.74
N TRP A 273 11.04 24.89 0.97
CA TRP A 273 9.89 24.52 0.14
C TRP A 273 10.20 24.73 -1.34
N ASN A 274 9.82 23.76 -2.13
CA ASN A 274 9.96 23.79 -3.59
C ASN A 274 8.59 23.61 -4.23
N ASP A 275 8.46 24.04 -5.48
CA ASP A 275 7.27 23.76 -6.27
C ASP A 275 7.37 22.34 -6.85
N ILE A 276 6.26 21.61 -6.84
CA ILE A 276 6.15 20.31 -7.48
C ILE A 276 4.79 20.20 -8.18
N THR A 277 4.78 19.59 -9.35
CA THR A 277 3.53 19.30 -10.06
C THR A 277 2.87 18.06 -9.44
N VAL A 278 1.56 18.11 -9.19
CA VAL A 278 0.75 16.96 -8.78
C VAL A 278 -0.32 16.75 -9.87
N PRO A 279 -0.52 15.54 -10.39
CA PRO A 279 0.17 14.30 -9.99
C PRO A 279 1.59 14.22 -10.53
N SER A 280 2.48 13.59 -9.75
CA SER A 280 3.81 13.20 -10.21
C SER A 280 4.47 12.25 -9.21
N CYS A 281 5.55 11.61 -9.65
CA CYS A 281 6.40 10.80 -8.78
C CYS A 281 7.54 11.67 -8.24
N LEU A 282 7.84 11.54 -6.95
CA LEU A 282 8.91 12.30 -6.30
C LEU A 282 10.26 12.06 -7.01
N GLU A 283 10.56 10.81 -7.29
CA GLU A 283 11.83 10.38 -7.86
C GLU A 283 12.05 10.97 -9.27
N MET A 284 10.98 11.17 -10.04
CA MET A 284 11.06 11.78 -11.38
C MET A 284 11.28 13.31 -11.29
N ASN A 285 11.12 13.87 -10.10
CA ASN A 285 11.35 15.30 -9.82
C ASN A 285 12.66 15.52 -9.05
N GLY A 286 13.52 14.47 -8.95
CA GLY A 286 14.83 14.58 -8.31
C GLY A 286 14.84 14.33 -6.81
N TYR A 287 13.74 13.83 -6.23
CA TYR A 287 13.62 13.57 -4.80
C TYR A 287 13.72 12.07 -4.53
N GLY A 288 14.92 11.59 -4.28
CA GLY A 288 15.20 10.16 -4.09
C GLY A 288 15.57 9.49 -5.40
N LEU A 289 15.55 8.17 -5.43
CA LEU A 289 15.96 7.37 -6.58
C LEU A 289 14.84 6.40 -6.99
N PRO A 290 14.51 6.32 -8.27
CA PRO A 290 13.59 5.26 -8.74
C PRO A 290 14.17 3.90 -8.39
N MET A 291 13.31 2.97 -7.98
CA MET A 291 13.75 1.65 -7.55
C MET A 291 12.87 0.59 -8.21
N TYR A 292 13.50 -0.34 -8.91
CA TYR A 292 12.81 -1.51 -9.46
C TYR A 292 13.07 -2.68 -8.50
N VAL A 293 12.01 -3.29 -8.02
CA VAL A 293 12.08 -4.44 -7.11
C VAL A 293 11.11 -5.48 -7.63
N ASN A 294 11.49 -6.77 -7.61
CA ASN A 294 10.54 -7.80 -8.01
C ASN A 294 10.40 -8.97 -7.02
N VAL A 295 11.43 -9.28 -6.24
CA VAL A 295 11.35 -10.42 -5.32
C VAL A 295 11.58 -10.01 -3.88
N ASP A 296 12.42 -9.02 -3.66
CA ASP A 296 12.90 -8.64 -2.33
C ASP A 296 12.43 -7.23 -1.97
N TYR A 297 12.46 -6.92 -0.67
CA TYR A 297 12.13 -5.58 -0.20
C TYR A 297 13.41 -4.74 -0.09
N PRO A 298 13.33 -3.41 -0.25
CA PRO A 298 14.47 -2.52 0.01
C PRO A 298 14.68 -2.29 1.51
N PHE A 299 13.92 -2.98 2.34
CA PHE A 299 14.00 -2.94 3.81
C PHE A 299 14.10 -4.38 4.32
N GLU A 300 14.51 -4.51 5.57
CA GLU A 300 14.61 -5.80 6.26
C GLU A 300 13.22 -6.42 6.44
N ASP A 301 13.12 -7.73 6.30
CA ASP A 301 11.85 -8.44 6.50
C ASP A 301 11.58 -8.60 8.01
N GLN A 302 11.18 -7.51 8.64
CA GLN A 302 10.91 -7.43 10.09
C GLN A 302 9.51 -6.88 10.36
N GLN A 303 8.52 -7.48 9.73
CA GLN A 303 7.12 -7.07 9.74
C GLN A 303 6.60 -6.72 11.15
N PRO A 304 5.86 -5.64 11.31
CA PRO A 304 5.43 -4.65 10.30
C PRO A 304 6.41 -3.48 10.11
N TYR A 305 7.61 -3.56 10.66
CA TYR A 305 8.56 -2.45 10.73
C TYR A 305 9.32 -2.26 9.42
N VAL A 306 9.49 -1.00 9.01
CA VAL A 306 10.21 -0.64 7.79
C VAL A 306 11.65 -0.23 8.17
N ARG A 307 12.54 -1.20 8.17
CA ARG A 307 13.97 -1.02 8.48
C ARG A 307 14.77 -1.04 7.18
N MET A 308 15.09 0.14 6.68
CA MET A 308 15.77 0.25 5.38
C MET A 308 17.12 -0.46 5.39
N LYS A 309 17.43 -1.18 4.32
CA LYS A 309 18.74 -1.83 4.13
C LYS A 309 19.84 -0.79 4.03
N ALA A 310 21.07 -1.21 4.30
CA ALA A 310 22.24 -0.32 4.38
C ALA A 310 22.35 0.58 3.14
N GLY A 311 22.49 1.87 3.38
CA GLY A 311 22.62 2.87 2.31
C GLY A 311 21.30 3.39 1.77
N LEU A 312 20.17 2.78 2.13
CA LEU A 312 18.84 3.24 1.71
C LEU A 312 18.15 4.02 2.83
N LYS A 313 17.18 4.83 2.47
CA LYS A 313 16.43 5.62 3.44
C LYS A 313 14.94 5.65 3.10
N ASN A 314 14.11 5.73 4.12
CA ASN A 314 12.67 5.90 3.96
C ASN A 314 12.35 7.39 3.89
N SER A 315 12.13 7.92 2.71
CA SER A 315 11.93 9.36 2.52
C SER A 315 10.48 9.78 2.77
N VAL A 316 10.30 11.08 3.03
CA VAL A 316 8.99 11.69 3.30
C VAL A 316 8.83 12.94 2.43
N GLY A 317 7.70 13.03 1.73
CA GLY A 317 7.27 14.24 1.04
C GLY A 317 6.14 14.92 1.80
N SER A 318 6.36 16.15 2.25
CA SER A 318 5.33 16.98 2.91
C SER A 318 4.82 18.00 1.90
N TYR A 319 3.57 17.83 1.48
CA TYR A 319 2.93 18.61 0.42
C TYR A 319 1.97 19.63 1.03
N ARG A 320 1.83 20.80 0.39
CA ARG A 320 0.81 21.80 0.76
C ARG A 320 0.21 22.45 -0.49
N ARG A 321 -1.10 22.71 -0.42
CA ARG A 321 -1.80 23.49 -1.45
C ARG A 321 -2.95 24.27 -0.84
N ASP A 322 -3.07 25.53 -1.25
CA ASP A 322 -4.21 26.36 -0.90
C ASP A 322 -5.31 26.20 -1.96
N PHE A 323 -6.57 26.32 -1.51
CA PHE A 323 -7.73 26.26 -2.39
C PHE A 323 -8.88 27.10 -1.84
N THR A 324 -9.81 27.45 -2.71
CA THR A 324 -11.06 28.14 -2.33
C THR A 324 -12.22 27.33 -2.92
N LEU A 325 -13.26 27.14 -2.11
CA LEU A 325 -14.43 26.37 -2.56
C LEU A 325 -15.19 27.12 -3.64
N PRO A 326 -15.69 26.42 -4.66
CA PRO A 326 -16.63 27.03 -5.62
C PRO A 326 -17.88 27.56 -4.90
N ALA A 327 -18.44 28.63 -5.44
CA ALA A 327 -19.69 29.20 -4.94
C ALA A 327 -20.80 28.12 -4.97
N GLY A 328 -21.63 28.11 -3.95
CA GLY A 328 -22.74 27.16 -3.85
C GLY A 328 -22.40 25.85 -3.16
N TRP A 329 -21.15 25.71 -2.65
CA TRP A 329 -20.75 24.52 -1.90
C TRP A 329 -20.89 24.67 -0.37
N GLU A 330 -21.32 25.84 0.10
CA GLU A 330 -21.34 26.20 1.54
C GLU A 330 -22.24 25.27 2.37
N ASN A 331 -23.24 24.67 1.74
CA ASN A 331 -24.18 23.75 2.42
C ASN A 331 -24.11 22.33 1.90
N LYS A 332 -23.01 21.99 1.23
CA LYS A 332 -22.78 20.64 0.69
C LYS A 332 -21.81 19.86 1.58
N ARG A 333 -21.79 18.55 1.41
CA ARG A 333 -20.69 17.72 1.87
C ARG A 333 -19.58 17.81 0.82
N VAL A 334 -18.35 17.85 1.29
CA VAL A 334 -17.18 17.96 0.41
C VAL A 334 -16.21 16.82 0.75
N PHE A 335 -15.84 16.08 -0.27
CA PHE A 335 -14.91 14.96 -0.15
C PHE A 335 -13.61 15.30 -0.89
N LEU A 336 -12.50 15.04 -0.24
CA LEU A 336 -11.15 15.13 -0.83
C LEU A 336 -10.79 13.74 -1.34
N HIS A 337 -10.48 13.66 -2.63
CA HIS A 337 -10.30 12.42 -3.35
C HIS A 337 -8.89 12.34 -3.94
N PHE A 338 -8.22 11.23 -3.69
CA PHE A 338 -6.93 10.89 -4.28
C PHE A 338 -7.11 9.60 -5.07
N ASP A 339 -6.74 9.61 -6.35
CA ASP A 339 -6.79 8.40 -7.18
C ASP A 339 -5.60 7.46 -6.92
N GLY A 340 -4.53 7.96 -6.29
CA GLY A 340 -3.40 7.14 -5.88
C GLY A 340 -2.29 7.93 -5.20
N ILE A 341 -1.82 7.41 -4.06
CA ILE A 341 -0.69 7.97 -3.28
C ILE A 341 0.22 6.79 -2.87
N TYR A 342 1.50 6.83 -3.23
CA TYR A 342 2.44 5.75 -2.92
C TYR A 342 3.38 6.16 -1.78
N SER A 343 3.56 5.40 -0.67
CA SER A 343 2.81 4.19 -0.29
C SER A 343 1.77 4.48 0.78
N ALA A 344 2.05 5.39 1.74
CA ALA A 344 1.15 5.76 2.83
C ALA A 344 1.09 7.28 2.98
N ALA A 345 -0.04 7.79 3.49
CA ALA A 345 -0.17 9.24 3.66
C ALA A 345 -1.07 9.65 4.82
N TYR A 346 -0.63 10.68 5.54
CA TYR A 346 -1.47 11.44 6.46
C TYR A 346 -2.02 12.65 5.72
N VAL A 347 -3.29 12.94 5.94
CA VAL A 347 -4.02 14.03 5.28
C VAL A 347 -4.49 15.04 6.33
N TYR A 348 -4.28 16.32 6.05
CA TYR A 348 -4.64 17.42 6.94
C TYR A 348 -5.40 18.49 6.14
N VAL A 349 -6.36 19.15 6.79
CA VAL A 349 -7.07 20.32 6.22
C VAL A 349 -7.12 21.40 7.30
N ASN A 350 -6.66 22.60 6.95
CA ASN A 350 -6.67 23.77 7.83
C ASN A 350 -6.09 23.46 9.23
N GLY A 351 -4.96 22.75 9.27
CA GLY A 351 -4.26 22.43 10.52
C GLY A 351 -4.82 21.25 11.31
N ASN A 352 -5.87 20.60 10.80
CA ASN A 352 -6.50 19.46 11.48
C ASN A 352 -6.20 18.18 10.73
N GLU A 353 -5.85 17.12 11.46
CA GLU A 353 -5.70 15.80 10.86
C GLU A 353 -7.07 15.28 10.40
N VAL A 354 -7.16 14.95 9.14
CA VAL A 354 -8.36 14.38 8.51
C VAL A 354 -8.34 12.85 8.60
N GLY A 355 -7.20 12.25 8.23
CA GLY A 355 -7.11 10.79 8.22
C GLY A 355 -5.78 10.28 7.71
N TYR A 356 -5.75 8.95 7.52
CA TYR A 356 -4.56 8.19 7.09
C TYR A 356 -4.98 7.15 6.05
N THR A 357 -4.09 6.83 5.13
CA THR A 357 -4.34 5.81 4.11
C THR A 357 -3.07 5.06 3.70
N GLU A 358 -3.27 3.79 3.36
CA GLU A 358 -2.35 2.92 2.64
C GLU A 358 -3.08 2.31 1.44
N GLY A 359 -2.38 1.53 0.62
CA GLY A 359 -2.94 0.94 -0.59
C GLY A 359 -2.73 1.88 -1.76
N ALA A 360 -1.50 1.90 -2.23
CA ALA A 360 -0.93 2.95 -3.09
C ALA A 360 -1.69 3.19 -4.40
N ASN A 361 -2.28 2.13 -4.98
CA ASN A 361 -2.96 2.22 -6.28
C ASN A 361 -4.48 2.24 -6.14
N ASN A 362 -4.98 2.23 -4.91
CA ASN A 362 -6.41 2.31 -4.60
C ASN A 362 -6.82 3.76 -4.32
N VAL A 363 -8.08 4.05 -4.62
CA VAL A 363 -8.66 5.36 -4.34
C VAL A 363 -8.75 5.59 -2.82
N SER A 364 -8.42 6.80 -2.40
CA SER A 364 -8.57 7.25 -1.01
C SER A 364 -9.43 8.52 -0.98
N GLU A 365 -10.53 8.46 -0.25
CA GLU A 365 -11.48 9.57 -0.17
C GLU A 365 -11.76 9.90 1.29
N PHE A 366 -11.86 11.19 1.58
CA PHE A 366 -12.03 11.71 2.95
C PHE A 366 -13.11 12.79 2.99
N ASP A 367 -14.07 12.67 3.91
CA ASP A 367 -15.05 13.74 4.18
C ASP A 367 -14.36 14.87 4.93
N ILE A 368 -14.14 15.97 4.24
CA ILE A 368 -13.44 17.14 4.82
C ILE A 368 -14.40 18.24 5.26
N THR A 369 -15.70 18.02 5.17
CA THR A 369 -16.75 19.04 5.36
C THR A 369 -16.57 19.84 6.67
N LYS A 370 -16.33 19.16 7.79
CA LYS A 370 -16.26 19.81 9.11
C LYS A 370 -14.98 20.62 9.32
N TYR A 371 -14.00 20.46 8.43
CA TYR A 371 -12.71 21.15 8.54
C TYR A 371 -12.65 22.40 7.64
N LEU A 372 -13.65 22.59 6.77
CA LEU A 372 -13.67 23.69 5.80
C LEU A 372 -14.13 24.99 6.42
N ARG A 373 -13.67 26.09 5.83
CA ARG A 373 -14.05 27.45 6.22
C ARG A 373 -14.32 28.31 4.99
N THR A 374 -14.98 29.43 5.19
CA THR A 374 -15.23 30.41 4.12
C THR A 374 -13.90 31.01 3.68
N GLY A 375 -13.75 31.18 2.36
CA GLY A 375 -12.54 31.76 1.78
C GLY A 375 -11.43 30.74 1.57
N LYS A 376 -10.23 31.12 1.95
CA LYS A 376 -9.02 30.33 1.70
C LYS A 376 -8.93 29.12 2.64
N ASN A 377 -8.77 27.95 2.07
CA ASN A 377 -8.51 26.69 2.78
C ASN A 377 -7.14 26.16 2.37
N ASN A 378 -6.58 25.26 3.18
CA ASN A 378 -5.30 24.61 2.92
C ASN A 378 -5.44 23.11 3.09
N VAL A 379 -4.91 22.36 2.14
CA VAL A 379 -4.70 20.93 2.28
C VAL A 379 -3.20 20.66 2.45
N ALA A 380 -2.85 19.78 3.39
CA ALA A 380 -1.48 19.32 3.57
C ALA A 380 -1.50 17.79 3.59
N VAL A 381 -0.48 17.17 2.96
CA VAL A 381 -0.39 15.71 2.83
C VAL A 381 1.04 15.31 3.14
N GLN A 382 1.23 14.36 4.06
CA GLN A 382 2.55 13.79 4.32
C GLN A 382 2.60 12.39 3.74
N VAL A 383 3.41 12.23 2.69
CA VAL A 383 3.56 10.96 1.97
C VAL A 383 4.82 10.27 2.48
N ILE A 384 4.67 9.04 2.95
CA ILE A 384 5.76 8.18 3.42
C ILE A 384 6.04 7.17 2.31
N ARG A 385 7.32 7.06 1.92
CA ARG A 385 7.71 6.23 0.77
C ARG A 385 7.47 4.74 1.00
N TRP A 386 7.80 4.25 2.19
CA TRP A 386 7.65 2.83 2.54
C TRP A 386 6.92 2.72 3.87
N SER A 387 5.90 1.89 3.91
CA SER A 387 5.08 1.63 5.09
C SER A 387 4.98 0.12 5.30
N ASP A 388 4.34 -0.31 6.37
CA ASP A 388 4.01 -1.73 6.51
C ASP A 388 3.13 -2.20 5.34
N GLY A 389 2.26 -1.32 4.79
CA GLY A 389 1.53 -1.61 3.54
C GLY A 389 2.44 -2.05 2.40
N SER A 390 3.70 -1.61 2.38
CA SER A 390 4.65 -2.00 1.33
C SER A 390 5.03 -3.48 1.37
N TYR A 391 4.79 -4.17 2.50
CA TYR A 391 4.94 -5.63 2.55
C TYR A 391 3.89 -6.34 1.68
N LEU A 392 2.74 -5.68 1.44
CA LEU A 392 1.68 -6.18 0.56
C LEU A 392 1.87 -5.70 -0.88
N GLU A 393 2.86 -4.85 -1.14
CA GLU A 393 3.11 -4.21 -2.44
C GLU A 393 4.45 -4.67 -3.04
N GLY A 394 4.67 -5.99 -3.07
CA GLY A 394 5.89 -6.59 -3.62
C GLY A 394 5.84 -6.82 -5.12
N GLN A 395 5.04 -6.05 -5.84
CA GLN A 395 4.86 -6.20 -7.29
C GLN A 395 6.16 -5.98 -8.06
N ASP A 396 6.30 -6.71 -9.15
CA ASP A 396 7.42 -6.62 -10.10
C ASP A 396 7.30 -5.32 -10.92
N MET A 397 7.69 -4.19 -10.31
CA MET A 397 7.46 -2.87 -10.91
C MET A 397 8.47 -1.82 -10.44
N TRP A 398 8.41 -0.64 -11.06
CA TRP A 398 9.09 0.56 -10.57
C TRP A 398 8.35 1.08 -9.33
N HIS A 399 9.00 1.10 -8.19
CA HIS A 399 8.48 1.67 -6.95
C HIS A 399 8.88 3.13 -6.87
N MET A 400 7.92 3.99 -7.14
CA MET A 400 8.09 5.45 -7.12
C MET A 400 7.00 6.06 -6.25
N SER A 401 7.40 7.00 -5.40
CA SER A 401 6.54 7.58 -4.37
C SER A 401 5.94 8.92 -4.78
N GLY A 402 4.97 9.38 -4.00
CA GLY A 402 4.32 10.67 -4.20
C GLY A 402 2.83 10.55 -4.49
N ILE A 403 2.22 11.69 -4.78
CA ILE A 403 0.82 11.76 -5.23
C ILE A 403 0.85 11.57 -6.74
N HIS A 404 0.74 10.30 -7.19
CA HIS A 404 1.03 9.95 -8.58
C HIS A 404 -0.19 9.90 -9.49
N ARG A 405 -1.41 10.06 -8.92
CA ARG A 405 -2.66 10.14 -9.67
C ARG A 405 -3.45 11.38 -9.23
N ASP A 406 -4.58 11.63 -9.87
CA ASP A 406 -5.37 12.85 -9.73
C ASP A 406 -5.81 13.12 -8.28
N VAL A 407 -5.85 14.41 -7.93
CA VAL A 407 -6.39 14.91 -6.64
C VAL A 407 -7.49 15.92 -6.94
N TYR A 408 -8.63 15.77 -6.29
CA TYR A 408 -9.75 16.69 -6.51
C TYR A 408 -10.74 16.68 -5.34
N LEU A 409 -11.59 17.68 -5.34
CA LEU A 409 -12.73 17.73 -4.42
C LEU A 409 -14.01 17.44 -5.21
N VAL A 410 -14.91 16.68 -4.59
CA VAL A 410 -16.29 16.54 -5.06
C VAL A 410 -17.24 17.01 -3.97
N ALA A 411 -18.39 17.56 -4.39
CA ALA A 411 -19.40 18.03 -3.44
C ALA A 411 -20.76 17.41 -3.73
N THR A 412 -21.42 16.96 -2.66
CA THR A 412 -22.74 16.30 -2.74
C THR A 412 -23.73 17.01 -1.80
N PRO A 413 -25.03 16.77 -1.97
CA PRO A 413 -26.00 17.17 -0.93
C PRO A 413 -25.67 16.50 0.42
N LYS A 414 -26.25 16.98 1.51
CA LYS A 414 -26.06 16.40 2.85
C LYS A 414 -26.58 14.97 2.94
N THR A 415 -27.68 14.69 2.25
CA THR A 415 -28.19 13.33 2.00
C THR A 415 -28.02 13.10 0.50
N TYR A 416 -27.24 12.10 0.13
CA TYR A 416 -26.75 11.93 -1.24
C TYR A 416 -26.73 10.46 -1.66
N LEU A 417 -26.75 10.22 -2.97
CA LEU A 417 -26.65 8.88 -3.55
C LEU A 417 -25.16 8.47 -3.49
N ALA A 418 -24.84 7.69 -2.46
CA ALA A 418 -23.45 7.35 -2.11
C ALA A 418 -22.89 6.20 -2.96
N ASP A 419 -23.77 5.32 -3.48
CA ASP A 419 -23.30 4.15 -4.21
C ASP A 419 -24.40 3.60 -5.11
N HIS A 420 -23.99 2.91 -6.18
CA HIS A 420 -24.93 2.26 -7.11
C HIS A 420 -24.31 1.00 -7.69
N TYR A 421 -25.12 -0.02 -7.92
CA TYR A 421 -24.66 -1.28 -8.52
C TYR A 421 -25.67 -1.77 -9.55
N ILE A 422 -25.27 -1.74 -10.82
CA ILE A 422 -26.07 -2.21 -11.96
C ILE A 422 -25.84 -3.72 -12.11
N LYS A 423 -26.91 -4.50 -12.02
CA LYS A 423 -26.87 -5.97 -12.13
C LYS A 423 -27.69 -6.38 -13.35
N ALA A 424 -27.11 -7.24 -14.17
CA ALA A 424 -27.81 -7.73 -15.37
C ALA A 424 -27.47 -9.20 -15.63
N THR A 425 -28.50 -10.04 -15.66
CA THR A 425 -28.36 -11.42 -16.10
C THR A 425 -28.75 -11.47 -17.59
N VAL A 426 -27.73 -11.64 -18.44
CA VAL A 426 -27.89 -11.57 -19.89
C VAL A 426 -28.11 -12.97 -20.47
N THR A 427 -29.14 -13.11 -21.32
CA THR A 427 -29.38 -14.29 -22.14
C THR A 427 -29.17 -13.88 -23.60
N PRO A 428 -28.06 -14.26 -24.23
CA PRO A 428 -27.86 -13.94 -25.65
C PRO A 428 -28.92 -14.59 -26.52
N GLY A 429 -29.37 -13.87 -27.55
CA GLY A 429 -30.37 -14.39 -28.49
C GLY A 429 -29.82 -15.51 -29.35
N SER A 430 -28.55 -15.41 -29.76
CA SER A 430 -27.84 -16.41 -30.55
C SER A 430 -26.34 -16.12 -30.49
N THR A 431 -25.52 -17.12 -30.71
CA THR A 431 -24.05 -16.94 -30.82
C THR A 431 -23.64 -16.12 -32.05
N THR A 432 -24.56 -15.93 -32.98
CA THR A 432 -24.30 -15.15 -34.20
C THR A 432 -24.95 -13.75 -34.16
N VAL A 433 -25.76 -13.46 -33.15
CA VAL A 433 -26.50 -12.20 -33.04
C VAL A 433 -25.92 -11.36 -31.92
N ALA A 434 -25.78 -10.07 -32.18
CA ALA A 434 -25.22 -9.11 -31.22
C ALA A 434 -26.29 -8.54 -30.27
N THR A 435 -27.41 -9.26 -30.08
CA THR A 435 -28.49 -8.85 -29.18
C THR A 435 -28.94 -10.00 -28.28
N GLY A 436 -29.66 -9.65 -27.23
CA GLY A 436 -30.19 -10.62 -26.28
C GLY A 436 -31.27 -10.02 -25.40
N SER A 437 -31.60 -10.70 -24.31
CA SER A 437 -32.42 -10.14 -23.25
C SER A 437 -31.57 -9.99 -21.97
N ALA A 438 -31.97 -9.09 -21.09
CA ALA A 438 -31.23 -8.81 -19.87
C ALA A 438 -32.18 -8.55 -18.70
N ALA A 439 -32.24 -9.48 -17.75
CA ALA A 439 -32.94 -9.25 -16.49
C ALA A 439 -32.07 -8.26 -15.68
N THR A 440 -32.57 -7.05 -15.48
CA THR A 440 -31.76 -5.91 -15.03
C THR A 440 -32.34 -5.29 -13.76
N SER A 441 -31.48 -5.03 -12.78
CA SER A 441 -31.84 -4.27 -11.59
C SER A 441 -30.68 -3.36 -11.17
N VAL A 442 -30.97 -2.40 -10.31
CA VAL A 442 -29.96 -1.45 -9.81
C VAL A 442 -30.13 -1.31 -8.29
N ASP A 443 -29.10 -1.63 -7.54
CA ASP A 443 -29.05 -1.30 -6.11
C ASP A 443 -28.61 0.15 -5.98
N LEU A 444 -29.31 0.89 -5.13
CA LEU A 444 -29.05 2.30 -4.83
C LEU A 444 -28.79 2.43 -3.33
N THR A 445 -27.68 3.04 -2.94
CA THR A 445 -27.38 3.29 -1.53
C THR A 445 -27.35 4.80 -1.30
N VAL A 446 -28.28 5.29 -0.49
CA VAL A 446 -28.36 6.70 -0.10
C VAL A 446 -27.82 6.88 1.31
N CYS A 447 -26.94 7.84 1.48
CA CYS A 447 -26.28 8.15 2.76
C CYS A 447 -26.81 9.47 3.33
N ASN A 448 -27.16 9.47 4.62
CA ASN A 448 -27.65 10.63 5.36
C ASN A 448 -26.72 10.89 6.55
N ARG A 449 -25.63 11.59 6.29
CA ARG A 449 -24.55 11.82 7.28
C ARG A 449 -25.01 12.63 8.49
N ASP A 450 -25.94 13.56 8.28
CA ASP A 450 -26.42 14.42 9.36
C ASP A 450 -27.44 13.72 10.28
N LYS A 451 -27.92 12.54 9.84
CA LYS A 451 -28.86 11.71 10.61
C LYS A 451 -30.14 12.45 10.96
N THR A 452 -30.52 13.44 10.16
CA THR A 452 -31.79 14.18 10.30
C THR A 452 -32.87 13.47 9.49
N ALA A 453 -34.13 13.71 9.86
CA ALA A 453 -35.25 13.21 9.05
C ALA A 453 -35.16 13.79 7.62
N ALA A 454 -35.29 12.94 6.62
CA ALA A 454 -35.17 13.37 5.22
C ALA A 454 -36.00 12.45 4.32
N LYS A 455 -36.52 13.01 3.23
CA LYS A 455 -37.15 12.21 2.17
C LYS A 455 -36.48 12.59 0.85
N LYS A 456 -35.95 11.59 0.15
CA LYS A 456 -35.31 11.78 -1.16
C LYS A 456 -35.97 10.84 -2.17
N THR A 457 -36.13 11.32 -3.40
CA THR A 457 -36.57 10.49 -4.54
C THR A 457 -35.38 10.33 -5.47
N VAL A 458 -34.96 9.08 -5.70
CA VAL A 458 -33.93 8.77 -6.70
C VAL A 458 -34.62 8.28 -7.96
N THR A 459 -34.28 8.90 -9.09
CA THR A 459 -34.80 8.51 -10.43
C THR A 459 -33.62 7.88 -11.18
N VAL A 460 -33.86 6.67 -11.71
CA VAL A 460 -32.88 5.97 -12.57
C VAL A 460 -33.52 5.89 -13.97
N THR A 461 -32.81 6.40 -14.99
CA THR A 461 -33.25 6.32 -16.37
C THR A 461 -32.20 5.60 -17.21
N LEU A 462 -32.64 4.61 -17.96
CA LEU A 462 -31.80 3.87 -18.92
C LEU A 462 -32.01 4.43 -20.31
N PHE A 463 -30.88 4.76 -20.96
CA PHE A 463 -30.85 5.20 -22.38
C PHE A 463 -30.11 4.17 -23.21
N ASP A 464 -30.60 3.90 -24.41
CA ASP A 464 -29.92 3.02 -25.36
C ASP A 464 -28.71 3.74 -26.01
N PRO A 465 -27.91 3.04 -26.81
CA PRO A 465 -26.72 3.65 -27.44
C PRO A 465 -27.00 4.81 -28.40
N SER A 466 -28.28 5.00 -28.84
CA SER A 466 -28.67 6.14 -29.66
C SER A 466 -29.10 7.35 -28.83
N GLY A 467 -29.17 7.18 -27.50
CA GLY A 467 -29.66 8.22 -26.59
C GLY A 467 -31.16 8.21 -26.37
N LYS A 468 -31.87 7.20 -26.88
CA LYS A 468 -33.32 7.06 -26.68
C LYS A 468 -33.60 6.46 -25.30
N GLU A 469 -34.55 7.04 -24.58
CA GLU A 469 -34.99 6.51 -23.27
C GLU A 469 -35.65 5.13 -23.47
N VAL A 470 -35.14 4.16 -22.73
CA VAL A 470 -35.62 2.77 -22.72
C VAL A 470 -36.62 2.58 -21.56
N LYS A 471 -36.24 3.02 -20.36
CA LYS A 471 -37.08 2.85 -19.18
C LYS A 471 -36.63 3.83 -18.08
N LYS A 472 -37.61 4.30 -17.29
CA LYS A 472 -37.39 5.25 -16.20
C LYS A 472 -38.14 4.79 -14.97
N LEU A 473 -37.45 4.73 -13.84
CA LEU A 473 -38.01 4.24 -12.57
C LEU A 473 -37.62 5.19 -11.44
N LYS A 474 -38.40 5.17 -10.36
CA LYS A 474 -38.17 5.99 -9.18
C LYS A 474 -38.19 5.14 -7.92
N SER A 475 -37.43 5.56 -6.90
CA SER A 475 -37.43 4.95 -5.60
C SER A 475 -37.37 6.06 -4.52
N ASP A 476 -38.25 5.98 -3.53
CA ASP A 476 -38.29 6.94 -2.41
C ASP A 476 -37.51 6.41 -1.23
N PHE A 477 -36.61 7.23 -0.69
CA PHE A 477 -35.79 6.96 0.48
C PHE A 477 -36.28 7.86 1.61
N VAL A 478 -36.91 7.26 2.63
CA VAL A 478 -37.41 7.98 3.81
C VAL A 478 -36.51 7.66 4.98
N PHE A 479 -35.87 8.69 5.53
CA PHE A 479 -34.98 8.60 6.69
C PHE A 479 -35.71 9.16 7.93
N ALA A 480 -35.79 8.37 8.98
CA ALA A 480 -36.14 8.88 10.31
C ALA A 480 -34.91 9.57 10.91
N ALA A 481 -35.11 10.37 11.94
CA ALA A 481 -33.97 10.93 12.70
C ALA A 481 -33.15 9.79 13.28
N GLY A 482 -31.84 9.85 13.07
CA GLY A 482 -30.89 8.79 13.46
C GLY A 482 -30.49 7.85 12.34
N ASP A 483 -31.30 7.72 11.28
CA ASP A 483 -30.96 6.87 10.12
C ASP A 483 -29.79 7.47 9.35
N SER A 484 -28.79 6.62 9.02
CA SER A 484 -27.59 7.09 8.31
C SER A 484 -27.41 6.50 6.91
N LEU A 485 -28.01 5.34 6.64
CA LEU A 485 -27.77 4.64 5.37
C LEU A 485 -28.99 3.79 5.00
N LYS A 486 -29.38 3.83 3.72
CA LYS A 486 -30.43 2.93 3.21
C LYS A 486 -30.08 2.45 1.81
N THR A 487 -30.31 1.17 1.57
CA THR A 487 -30.14 0.55 0.25
C THR A 487 -31.49 0.02 -0.22
N GLN A 488 -31.80 0.28 -1.50
CA GLN A 488 -33.00 -0.25 -2.15
C GLN A 488 -32.67 -0.70 -3.57
N THR A 489 -33.38 -1.73 -4.04
CA THR A 489 -33.23 -2.23 -5.42
C THR A 489 -34.36 -1.69 -6.29
N VAL A 490 -33.99 -1.16 -7.45
CA VAL A 490 -34.92 -0.74 -8.49
C VAL A 490 -34.88 -1.79 -9.60
N ASP A 491 -36.01 -2.47 -9.83
CA ASP A 491 -36.11 -3.59 -10.78
C ASP A 491 -36.58 -3.12 -12.16
N PHE A 492 -35.69 -3.17 -13.14
CA PHE A 492 -36.00 -2.87 -14.54
C PHE A 492 -36.71 -4.04 -15.24
N GLY A 493 -36.75 -5.23 -14.60
CA GLY A 493 -37.29 -6.44 -15.23
C GLY A 493 -36.43 -6.91 -16.39
N THR A 494 -37.05 -7.68 -17.30
CA THR A 494 -36.33 -8.21 -18.46
C THR A 494 -36.43 -7.23 -19.63
N LEU A 495 -35.29 -6.67 -20.02
CA LEU A 495 -35.17 -5.82 -21.21
C LEU A 495 -34.97 -6.73 -22.42
N SER A 496 -35.75 -6.49 -23.50
CA SER A 496 -35.68 -7.28 -24.74
C SER A 496 -34.83 -6.57 -25.78
N ASN A 497 -34.17 -7.35 -26.65
CA ASN A 497 -33.37 -6.84 -27.77
C ASN A 497 -32.28 -5.84 -27.36
N VAL A 498 -31.67 -6.07 -26.18
CA VAL A 498 -30.51 -5.26 -25.78
C VAL A 498 -29.33 -5.60 -26.69
N LYS A 499 -28.63 -4.59 -27.19
CA LYS A 499 -27.36 -4.76 -27.92
C LYS A 499 -26.30 -5.16 -26.93
N LEU A 500 -25.56 -6.23 -27.24
CA LEU A 500 -24.55 -6.80 -26.32
C LEU A 500 -23.19 -6.15 -26.58
N TRP A 501 -22.47 -5.94 -25.50
CA TRP A 501 -21.09 -5.42 -25.53
C TRP A 501 -20.14 -6.58 -25.83
N SER A 502 -19.15 -6.33 -26.67
CA SER A 502 -17.99 -7.22 -26.87
C SER A 502 -16.78 -6.36 -27.23
N ALA A 503 -15.58 -6.95 -27.17
CA ALA A 503 -14.36 -6.23 -27.54
C ALA A 503 -14.36 -5.76 -29.01
N GLU A 504 -15.12 -6.46 -29.88
CA GLU A 504 -15.23 -6.09 -31.30
C GLU A 504 -16.37 -5.07 -31.53
N THR A 505 -17.38 -5.07 -30.67
CA THR A 505 -18.52 -4.17 -30.78
C THR A 505 -18.84 -3.64 -29.37
N PRO A 506 -18.08 -2.64 -28.90
CA PRO A 506 -18.19 -2.17 -27.50
C PRO A 506 -19.41 -1.25 -27.30
N THR A 507 -20.58 -1.82 -27.41
CA THR A 507 -21.87 -1.10 -27.33
C THR A 507 -22.18 -0.77 -25.86
N LEU A 508 -22.30 0.54 -25.56
CA LEU A 508 -22.58 1.01 -24.20
C LEU A 508 -23.95 1.69 -24.12
N TYR A 509 -24.71 1.31 -23.12
CA TYR A 509 -25.92 1.99 -22.66
C TYR A 509 -25.53 3.04 -21.63
N THR A 510 -26.45 3.97 -21.33
CA THR A 510 -26.21 4.97 -20.29
C THR A 510 -27.30 4.89 -19.23
N PHE A 511 -26.93 4.61 -18.00
CA PHE A 511 -27.80 4.82 -16.85
C PHE A 511 -27.55 6.22 -16.32
N THR A 512 -28.62 7.00 -16.13
CA THR A 512 -28.52 8.29 -15.43
C THR A 512 -29.26 8.18 -14.10
N PHE A 513 -28.68 8.79 -13.12
CA PHE A 513 -29.17 8.83 -11.75
C PHE A 513 -29.43 10.28 -11.37
N SER A 514 -30.58 10.58 -10.80
CA SER A 514 -30.80 11.90 -10.24
C SER A 514 -31.53 11.79 -8.92
N GLN A 515 -31.15 12.60 -7.97
CA GLN A 515 -31.75 12.67 -6.66
C GLN A 515 -32.47 14.01 -6.51
N SER A 516 -33.68 13.97 -5.96
CA SER A 516 -34.47 15.18 -5.73
C SER A 516 -35.10 15.15 -4.33
N GLN A 517 -35.38 16.36 -3.83
CA GLN A 517 -36.17 16.57 -2.63
C GLN A 517 -37.34 17.52 -2.99
N ASP A 518 -38.56 17.10 -2.67
CA ASP A 518 -39.80 17.89 -2.94
C ASP A 518 -39.89 18.36 -4.39
N GLY A 519 -39.44 17.50 -5.31
CA GLY A 519 -39.46 17.77 -6.75
C GLY A 519 -38.31 18.61 -7.28
N LYS A 520 -37.46 19.14 -6.41
CA LYS A 520 -36.25 19.90 -6.79
C LYS A 520 -35.06 18.98 -6.90
N GLU A 521 -34.45 18.92 -8.07
CA GLU A 521 -33.24 18.10 -8.30
C GLU A 521 -32.05 18.71 -7.55
N GLU A 522 -31.27 17.88 -6.89
CA GLU A 522 -30.12 18.29 -6.08
C GLU A 522 -28.80 17.70 -6.58
N GLU A 523 -28.87 16.55 -7.27
CA GLU A 523 -27.69 15.81 -7.71
C GLU A 523 -28.04 14.92 -8.89
N ALA A 524 -27.11 14.78 -9.84
CA ALA A 524 -27.24 13.82 -10.93
C ALA A 524 -25.88 13.32 -11.38
N PHE A 525 -25.82 12.08 -11.88
CA PHE A 525 -24.62 11.54 -12.53
C PHE A 525 -25.03 10.45 -13.54
N SER A 526 -24.07 9.98 -14.33
CA SER A 526 -24.30 8.91 -15.30
C SER A 526 -23.22 7.83 -15.21
N THR A 527 -23.60 6.62 -15.62
CA THR A 527 -22.70 5.46 -15.70
C THR A 527 -22.92 4.77 -17.04
N LYS A 528 -21.83 4.55 -17.79
CA LYS A 528 -21.88 3.74 -19.02
C LYS A 528 -21.89 2.26 -18.62
N TYR A 529 -22.62 1.44 -19.36
CA TYR A 529 -22.80 0.02 -19.01
C TYR A 529 -22.93 -0.83 -20.28
N GLY A 530 -22.10 -1.88 -20.36
CA GLY A 530 -22.13 -2.84 -21.47
C GLY A 530 -22.81 -4.15 -21.06
N PHE A 531 -23.98 -4.45 -21.65
CA PHE A 531 -24.66 -5.72 -21.38
C PHE A 531 -23.86 -6.86 -22.01
N ARG A 532 -23.47 -7.86 -21.19
CA ARG A 532 -22.72 -9.02 -21.67
C ARG A 532 -22.93 -10.20 -20.75
N LYS A 533 -22.72 -11.41 -21.29
CA LYS A 533 -22.66 -12.65 -20.52
C LYS A 533 -21.25 -13.21 -20.60
N ILE A 534 -20.66 -13.49 -19.47
CA ILE A 534 -19.41 -14.23 -19.34
C ILE A 534 -19.78 -15.61 -18.81
N ASP A 535 -19.20 -16.66 -19.40
CA ASP A 535 -19.52 -18.04 -19.01
C ASP A 535 -18.25 -18.89 -19.05
N LEU A 536 -17.94 -19.53 -17.94
CA LEU A 536 -16.79 -20.43 -17.78
C LEU A 536 -17.25 -21.88 -17.53
N SER A 537 -18.56 -22.14 -17.54
CA SER A 537 -19.12 -23.43 -17.13
C SER A 537 -18.67 -24.60 -17.99
N LYS A 538 -18.17 -24.33 -19.21
CA LYS A 538 -17.69 -25.35 -20.15
C LYS A 538 -16.17 -25.59 -20.03
N GLY A 539 -15.49 -24.98 -19.06
CA GLY A 539 -14.04 -25.09 -18.91
C GLY A 539 -13.24 -24.20 -19.85
N TYR A 540 -13.89 -23.26 -20.53
CA TYR A 540 -13.27 -22.23 -21.36
C TYR A 540 -14.14 -20.98 -21.33
N LEU A 541 -13.53 -19.86 -21.70
CA LEU A 541 -14.21 -18.56 -21.67
C LEU A 541 -15.18 -18.41 -22.87
N GLU A 542 -16.43 -18.12 -22.57
CA GLU A 542 -17.40 -17.66 -23.57
C GLU A 542 -17.86 -16.23 -23.23
N VAL A 543 -17.92 -15.39 -24.25
CA VAL A 543 -18.51 -14.07 -24.14
C VAL A 543 -19.73 -14.06 -25.08
N ASN A 544 -20.91 -13.81 -24.51
CA ASN A 544 -22.19 -13.80 -25.22
C ASN A 544 -22.44 -15.10 -26.00
N GLY A 545 -22.00 -16.23 -25.44
CA GLY A 545 -22.18 -17.56 -26.03
C GLY A 545 -21.15 -17.92 -27.11
N ARG A 546 -20.12 -17.11 -27.29
CA ARG A 546 -19.02 -17.38 -28.23
C ARG A 546 -17.74 -17.66 -27.46
N ARG A 547 -17.09 -18.77 -27.81
CA ARG A 547 -15.76 -19.05 -27.28
C ARG A 547 -14.81 -17.90 -27.65
N THR A 548 -14.13 -17.38 -26.64
CA THR A 548 -13.31 -16.17 -26.79
C THR A 548 -11.89 -16.44 -26.30
N TYR A 549 -10.92 -16.03 -27.11
CA TYR A 549 -9.51 -16.06 -26.72
C TYR A 549 -9.09 -14.68 -26.28
N LEU A 550 -8.40 -14.60 -25.14
CA LEU A 550 -7.82 -13.37 -24.64
C LEU A 550 -6.51 -13.13 -25.38
N LYS A 551 -6.52 -12.20 -26.31
CA LYS A 551 -5.36 -11.82 -27.14
C LYS A 551 -4.86 -10.47 -26.60
N GLY A 552 -3.89 -10.52 -25.72
CA GLY A 552 -3.51 -9.29 -25.03
C GLY A 552 -2.08 -9.29 -24.53
N ALA A 553 -1.79 -8.30 -23.70
CA ALA A 553 -0.48 -8.10 -23.12
C ALA A 553 -0.60 -7.62 -21.68
N ASN A 554 0.46 -7.87 -20.91
CA ASN A 554 0.67 -7.26 -19.60
C ASN A 554 1.04 -5.80 -19.80
N THR A 555 0.56 -4.92 -18.93
CA THR A 555 0.88 -3.49 -18.99
C THR A 555 1.21 -2.96 -17.60
N GLN A 556 2.04 -1.92 -17.56
CA GLN A 556 2.28 -1.13 -16.35
C GLN A 556 2.00 0.34 -16.66
N ASP A 557 1.64 1.12 -15.65
CA ASP A 557 1.61 2.59 -15.76
C ASP A 557 3.07 3.05 -15.77
N THR A 558 3.61 3.34 -16.95
CA THR A 558 5.03 3.71 -17.08
C THR A 558 5.23 4.71 -18.21
N ASP A 559 5.89 5.81 -17.87
CA ASP A 559 6.28 6.87 -18.83
C ASP A 559 7.76 7.19 -18.57
N PRO A 560 8.61 7.25 -19.59
CA PRO A 560 10.03 7.50 -19.38
C PRO A 560 10.34 8.87 -18.77
N LEU A 561 9.44 9.84 -18.86
CA LEU A 561 9.63 11.19 -18.32
C LEU A 561 8.90 11.42 -17.00
N HIS A 562 7.79 10.69 -16.76
CA HIS A 562 6.91 10.95 -15.63
C HIS A 562 6.78 9.76 -14.67
N GLY A 563 7.50 8.65 -14.96
CA GLY A 563 7.45 7.45 -14.13
C GLY A 563 6.07 6.80 -14.16
N ARG A 564 5.47 6.62 -12.99
CA ARG A 564 4.16 5.98 -12.85
C ARG A 564 2.98 6.97 -12.97
N SER A 565 3.26 8.26 -13.16
CA SER A 565 2.23 9.30 -13.30
C SER A 565 1.90 9.48 -14.78
N ILE A 566 0.99 8.65 -15.30
CA ILE A 566 0.66 8.65 -16.74
C ILE A 566 -0.53 9.57 -17.04
N SER A 567 -0.41 10.30 -18.15
CA SER A 567 -1.45 11.24 -18.58
C SER A 567 -2.59 10.53 -19.29
N THR A 568 -3.76 11.20 -19.35
CA THR A 568 -4.91 10.74 -20.12
C THR A 568 -4.54 10.48 -21.59
N ASP A 569 -3.69 11.35 -22.16
CA ASP A 569 -3.25 11.21 -23.56
C ASP A 569 -2.41 9.94 -23.74
N LEU A 570 -1.54 9.62 -22.77
CA LEU A 570 -0.74 8.39 -22.85
C LEU A 570 -1.63 7.15 -22.71
N MET A 571 -2.61 7.18 -21.80
CA MET A 571 -3.60 6.10 -21.66
C MET A 571 -4.30 5.84 -23.01
N LEU A 572 -4.76 6.90 -23.67
CA LEU A 572 -5.44 6.80 -24.98
C LEU A 572 -4.50 6.26 -26.06
N LYS A 573 -3.23 6.69 -26.04
CA LYS A 573 -2.22 6.22 -27.00
C LYS A 573 -1.97 4.72 -26.82
N ASP A 574 -1.79 4.25 -25.59
CA ASP A 574 -1.59 2.83 -25.30
C ASP A 574 -2.78 2.00 -25.80
N ILE A 575 -4.00 2.43 -25.50
CA ILE A 575 -5.21 1.73 -25.94
C ILE A 575 -5.31 1.71 -27.47
N ALA A 576 -5.01 2.83 -28.13
CA ALA A 576 -5.01 2.90 -29.59
C ALA A 576 -4.01 1.91 -30.19
N MET A 577 -2.80 1.84 -29.61
CA MET A 577 -1.76 0.90 -30.07
C MET A 577 -2.21 -0.56 -29.87
N MET A 578 -2.83 -0.87 -28.73
CA MET A 578 -3.38 -2.22 -28.47
C MET A 578 -4.40 -2.60 -29.53
N LYS A 579 -5.37 -1.70 -29.80
CA LYS A 579 -6.43 -1.98 -30.80
C LYS A 579 -5.86 -2.10 -32.21
N GLN A 580 -4.88 -1.25 -32.58
CA GLN A 580 -4.19 -1.32 -33.88
C GLN A 580 -3.40 -2.62 -34.03
N SER A 581 -2.98 -3.22 -32.91
CA SER A 581 -2.28 -4.50 -32.88
C SER A 581 -3.23 -5.70 -32.76
N ASN A 582 -4.52 -5.50 -32.95
CA ASN A 582 -5.56 -6.53 -32.86
C ASN A 582 -5.64 -7.21 -31.49
N MET A 583 -5.28 -6.49 -30.44
CA MET A 583 -5.47 -6.96 -29.06
C MET A 583 -6.93 -6.75 -28.66
N ASN A 584 -7.46 -7.70 -27.88
CA ASN A 584 -8.79 -7.58 -27.28
C ASN A 584 -8.76 -7.58 -25.76
N THR A 585 -7.56 -7.71 -25.16
CA THR A 585 -7.40 -7.90 -23.71
C THR A 585 -6.19 -7.15 -23.20
N VAL A 586 -6.27 -6.70 -21.96
CA VAL A 586 -5.13 -6.17 -21.20
C VAL A 586 -5.13 -6.80 -19.81
N ARG A 587 -3.94 -7.16 -19.31
CA ARG A 587 -3.76 -7.52 -17.90
C ARG A 587 -3.12 -6.34 -17.20
N THR A 588 -3.70 -5.93 -16.08
CA THR A 588 -3.22 -4.73 -15.36
C THR A 588 -2.07 -5.07 -14.42
N SER A 589 -1.04 -5.74 -14.95
CA SER A 589 0.11 -6.14 -14.14
C SER A 589 0.83 -4.90 -13.58
N HIS A 590 1.01 -4.74 -12.22
CA HIS A 590 0.51 -5.70 -11.25
C HIS A 590 -0.32 -4.98 -10.19
N TYR A 591 -1.25 -4.11 -10.61
CA TYR A 591 -2.03 -3.26 -9.70
C TYR A 591 -3.21 -2.62 -10.44
N PRO A 592 -4.24 -2.19 -9.70
CA PRO A 592 -5.42 -1.56 -10.32
C PRO A 592 -5.08 -0.32 -11.12
N ARG A 593 -5.66 -0.21 -12.31
CA ARG A 593 -5.48 0.98 -13.15
C ARG A 593 -6.35 2.14 -12.66
N HIS A 594 -5.99 3.34 -13.12
CA HIS A 594 -6.79 4.56 -12.92
C HIS A 594 -8.20 4.33 -13.45
N ALA A 595 -9.22 4.82 -12.74
CA ALA A 595 -10.63 4.67 -13.14
C ALA A 595 -10.89 5.23 -14.57
N LYS A 596 -10.17 6.29 -14.97
CA LYS A 596 -10.25 6.83 -16.35
C LYS A 596 -9.92 5.74 -17.38
N MET A 597 -8.85 4.96 -17.12
CA MET A 597 -8.41 3.92 -18.05
C MET A 597 -9.41 2.77 -18.13
N MET A 598 -10.03 2.40 -17.01
CA MET A 598 -11.09 1.37 -16.98
C MET A 598 -12.28 1.80 -17.84
N ALA A 599 -12.69 3.07 -17.77
CA ALA A 599 -13.77 3.61 -18.62
C ALA A 599 -13.38 3.60 -20.11
N MET A 600 -12.11 3.84 -20.42
CA MET A 600 -11.60 3.75 -21.79
C MET A 600 -11.63 2.31 -22.30
N PHE A 601 -11.26 1.32 -21.47
CA PHE A 601 -11.33 -0.09 -21.87
C PHE A 601 -12.75 -0.50 -22.26
N ASP A 602 -13.75 -0.06 -21.48
CA ASP A 602 -15.17 -0.29 -21.84
C ASP A 602 -15.53 0.35 -23.18
N HIS A 603 -15.08 1.60 -23.38
CA HIS A 603 -15.44 2.38 -24.57
C HIS A 603 -14.78 1.85 -25.84
N TYR A 604 -13.49 1.48 -25.76
CA TYR A 604 -12.73 1.05 -26.94
C TYR A 604 -12.76 -0.47 -27.16
N GLY A 605 -13.34 -1.23 -26.23
CA GLY A 605 -13.52 -2.66 -26.37
C GLY A 605 -12.28 -3.47 -26.03
N LEU A 606 -11.88 -3.46 -24.75
CA LEU A 606 -10.82 -4.33 -24.23
C LEU A 606 -11.35 -5.07 -23.03
N PHE A 607 -11.17 -6.39 -23.01
CA PHE A 607 -11.34 -7.18 -21.78
C PHE A 607 -10.22 -6.84 -20.82
N VAL A 608 -10.48 -6.95 -19.54
CA VAL A 608 -9.47 -6.65 -18.51
C VAL A 608 -9.31 -7.85 -17.59
N VAL A 609 -8.05 -8.28 -17.41
CA VAL A 609 -7.65 -9.12 -16.29
C VAL A 609 -7.12 -8.14 -15.25
N ASP A 610 -7.96 -7.85 -14.27
CA ASP A 610 -7.68 -6.80 -13.29
C ASP A 610 -7.02 -7.38 -12.05
N GLU A 611 -5.86 -6.82 -11.67
CA GLU A 611 -5.11 -7.28 -10.49
C GLU A 611 -5.40 -6.41 -9.28
N ALA A 612 -5.50 -7.06 -8.13
CA ALA A 612 -5.60 -6.39 -6.84
C ALA A 612 -4.27 -5.65 -6.52
N ASP A 613 -4.35 -4.65 -5.64
CA ASP A 613 -3.16 -3.91 -5.19
C ASP A 613 -2.44 -4.70 -4.10
N MET A 614 -2.04 -5.93 -4.43
CA MET A 614 -1.44 -6.85 -3.45
C MET A 614 -0.59 -7.92 -4.13
N GLU A 615 0.68 -7.98 -3.71
CA GLU A 615 1.59 -9.07 -4.08
C GLU A 615 2.57 -9.33 -2.94
N LEU A 616 2.69 -10.61 -2.55
CA LEU A 616 3.54 -11.04 -1.43
C LEU A 616 4.72 -11.89 -1.94
N HIS A 617 5.38 -11.47 -2.99
CA HIS A 617 6.40 -12.27 -3.70
C HIS A 617 7.49 -12.78 -2.76
N LYS A 618 8.07 -11.92 -1.93
CA LYS A 618 9.11 -12.30 -0.96
C LYS A 618 8.64 -13.38 0.01
N ASN A 619 7.37 -13.41 0.34
CA ASN A 619 6.82 -14.26 1.38
C ASN A 619 6.02 -15.47 0.84
N TRP A 620 6.14 -15.79 -0.45
CA TRP A 620 5.34 -16.86 -1.07
C TRP A 620 5.85 -18.26 -0.75
N ASP A 621 7.11 -18.42 -0.39
CA ASP A 621 7.80 -19.72 -0.30
C ASP A 621 7.66 -20.42 1.06
N GLY A 622 6.78 -19.98 1.93
CA GLY A 622 6.48 -20.66 3.16
C GLY A 622 6.66 -19.91 4.47
N VAL A 623 7.28 -18.74 4.44
CA VAL A 623 7.28 -17.88 5.64
C VAL A 623 5.98 -17.06 5.60
N LYS A 624 4.88 -17.73 5.89
CA LYS A 624 3.53 -17.19 5.73
C LYS A 624 3.10 -16.33 6.93
N THR A 625 3.98 -15.44 7.35
CA THR A 625 3.71 -14.61 8.52
C THR A 625 2.60 -13.60 8.28
N ILE A 626 2.52 -13.04 7.08
CA ILE A 626 1.49 -12.05 6.74
C ILE A 626 0.13 -12.73 6.54
N ILE A 627 0.06 -13.72 5.65
CA ILE A 627 -1.22 -14.38 5.30
C ILE A 627 -1.88 -15.03 6.51
N ASN A 628 -1.07 -15.60 7.40
CA ASN A 628 -1.57 -16.31 8.59
C ASN A 628 -1.73 -15.40 9.82
N ASN A 629 -1.42 -14.11 9.70
CA ASN A 629 -1.49 -13.18 10.82
C ASN A 629 -2.74 -12.29 10.68
N THR A 630 -3.66 -12.43 11.63
CA THR A 630 -4.93 -11.70 11.61
C THR A 630 -4.78 -10.18 11.66
N ASP A 631 -3.63 -9.68 12.08
CA ASP A 631 -3.36 -8.24 12.09
C ASP A 631 -3.40 -7.63 10.68
N TRP A 632 -3.07 -8.43 9.66
CA TRP A 632 -3.04 -7.99 8.26
C TRP A 632 -4.39 -8.17 7.53
N THR A 633 -5.35 -8.88 8.14
CA THR A 633 -6.60 -9.25 7.46
C THR A 633 -7.35 -8.03 6.92
N GLY A 634 -7.40 -6.96 7.70
CA GLY A 634 -8.09 -5.73 7.29
C GLY A 634 -7.50 -5.13 6.02
N ALA A 635 -6.19 -4.96 6.00
CA ALA A 635 -5.47 -4.38 4.84
C ALA A 635 -5.62 -5.26 3.60
N ILE A 636 -5.51 -6.59 3.76
CA ILE A 636 -5.66 -7.55 2.65
C ILE A 636 -7.08 -7.47 2.06
N VAL A 637 -8.09 -7.49 2.92
CA VAL A 637 -9.50 -7.43 2.48
C VAL A 637 -9.78 -6.09 1.77
N ASP A 638 -9.35 -4.97 2.37
CA ASP A 638 -9.58 -3.64 1.80
C ASP A 638 -9.00 -3.52 0.39
N ARG A 639 -7.75 -3.96 0.18
CA ARG A 639 -7.07 -3.89 -1.12
C ARG A 639 -7.81 -4.68 -2.20
N ASN A 640 -8.32 -5.87 -1.85
CA ASN A 640 -9.05 -6.72 -2.80
C ASN A 640 -10.45 -6.17 -3.10
N VAL A 641 -11.16 -5.71 -2.07
CA VAL A 641 -12.57 -5.31 -2.20
C VAL A 641 -12.68 -3.91 -2.84
N ARG A 642 -11.79 -2.98 -2.49
CA ARG A 642 -11.89 -1.58 -2.89
C ARG A 642 -11.89 -1.42 -4.42
N ASN A 643 -10.96 -2.08 -5.09
CA ASN A 643 -10.87 -2.04 -6.54
C ASN A 643 -12.12 -2.64 -7.19
N THR A 644 -12.53 -3.81 -6.73
CA THR A 644 -13.73 -4.50 -7.25
C THR A 644 -14.98 -3.61 -7.14
N LEU A 645 -15.16 -2.94 -6.01
CA LEU A 645 -16.34 -2.06 -5.81
C LEU A 645 -16.26 -0.80 -6.67
N ARG A 646 -15.09 -0.21 -6.82
CA ARG A 646 -14.87 0.98 -7.65
C ARG A 646 -15.34 0.75 -9.09
N ASP A 647 -14.97 -0.39 -9.65
CA ASP A 647 -15.11 -0.68 -11.09
C ASP A 647 -16.27 -1.62 -11.43
N ARG A 648 -17.07 -2.02 -10.47
CA ARG A 648 -18.12 -3.05 -10.66
C ARG A 648 -19.16 -2.71 -11.73
N ASN A 649 -19.34 -1.48 -12.09
CA ASN A 649 -20.26 -1.04 -13.17
C ASN A 649 -19.56 -0.83 -14.51
N UNK A 650 -18.34 -0.79 -14.46
CA UNK A 650 -17.57 -0.57 -15.65
C UNK A 650 -17.20 -1.89 -16.22
N UNK A 651 -16.44 -1.99 -16.67
CA UNK A 651 -15.91 -3.07 -17.23
C UNK A 651 -15.61 -4.18 -16.36
N UNK A 652 -15.46 -3.69 -15.41
CA UNK A 652 -15.23 -4.64 -14.61
C UNK A 652 -16.37 -5.43 -14.49
N UNK A 653 -16.37 -5.93 -14.72
CA UNK A 653 -17.24 -6.56 -14.67
C UNK A 653 -17.85 -6.63 -13.70
N PRO A 654 -18.95 -7.11 -13.68
CA PRO A 654 -19.54 -7.65 -12.44
C PRO A 654 -18.73 -8.87 -11.98
N SER A 655 -18.96 -9.27 -10.79
CA SER A 655 -18.30 -10.40 -10.09
C SER A 655 -18.00 -11.67 -10.91
N GLU A 656 -18.52 -11.73 -12.12
CA GLU A 656 -18.36 -12.86 -13.04
C GLU A 656 -17.30 -12.60 -14.14
N CYS A 657 -16.72 -11.40 -14.20
CA CYS A 657 -15.89 -10.99 -15.33
C CYS A 657 -14.50 -10.52 -14.96
N CYS A 658 -14.23 -10.27 -13.69
CA CYS A 658 -12.87 -10.04 -13.24
C CYS A 658 -12.25 -11.40 -12.96
N LEU A 659 -11.35 -11.82 -13.83
CA LEU A 659 -10.34 -12.74 -13.41
C LEU A 659 -9.48 -11.92 -12.44
N LEU A 660 -9.91 -11.88 -11.19
CA LEU A 660 -9.06 -11.30 -10.14
C LEU A 660 -7.87 -12.23 -10.00
N GLU A 661 -6.73 -11.75 -10.40
CA GLU A 661 -5.49 -12.47 -10.16
C GLU A 661 -4.92 -11.99 -8.82
N PHE A 662 -4.70 -12.94 -7.94
CA PHE A 662 -4.00 -12.70 -6.69
C PHE A 662 -2.52 -12.98 -6.96
N GLY A 663 -1.69 -11.96 -6.82
CA GLY A 663 -0.25 -12.08 -7.00
C GLY A 663 0.42 -12.92 -5.91
#